data_c4cb68f8092034e34d8ae8f8d6486251
#
_entry.id   c4cb68f8092034e34d8ae8f8d6486251
#
_cell.length_a   1.000
_cell.length_b   1.000
_cell.length_c   1.000
_cell.angle_alpha   90.00
_cell.angle_beta   90.00
_cell.angle_gamma   90.00
#
_symmetry.space_group_name_H-M   'P 1'
#
loop_
_entity.id
_entity.type
_entity.pdbx_description
1 polymer ?
#
loop_
_entity_poly.entity_id
_entity_poly.type
_entity_poly.pdbx_seq_one_letter_code
_entity_poly.pdbx_strand_id
1 'polypeptide(L)'
;MKKLSYENLISMLETKKAGDHAWFLSLLDDEAQKTYEEEHIEAVMQMLRIAHIRPHKNKIKEARETIQSLEKEGNTAENYVKIRNLMAEIEKEEEKINAFRPFFGEPYFARMDLIDNVEGYNSYYIGKKGDIKLEILDWRAPVARRYYQKSCSNFTFGEYEYKTILRRALRTKDGKVLDFKNEYLSLKDYLSAEEIADRDEENVLDPFLREIIKSRKQESAVRDIIETIQEKQYEIITQPEDKNFILQGCAGSGKTMVMLHRLSYLLYNNEDIKPRDVLILTPSNSFNAFIGELAEILELERVKTSTAYDYFLQVLKNEKIDLRDKIDVTQKEDEKYLAYVYSPQFVADVQKKLNKVYDNLYGLFVGDECKDFIEQIIRETKTQIDAYEGIKNASMRVRRAVLGEIKERQEGGLYYTKPFREFMNCILDVYDFFNGTLKSERAKSPEYFYRQMLSFYKSAFFAVRNLDKVIQTAEESLNSLAVDVDKEMRDLMRFKQRIGNVDVYIYADRIERRKEILQEIEKVKNKVALIQENNVAFSEFYEYLCGEKTFSQVGRGADFVDIIRYFYRETVKKFKIKYGMTSKKMYPSDAYAICVICAGISERLSPVYSYVFVDEGQDISPCEYDLIRKINKKAAFNIFGDIAQNVTSWRGITDWESAFASFDIHTLNQNYRNTNQIVEYVSKKLGLGMQSIGYDGPKVSKINARGISGFFKDKKGLKALICADSVKEEYLRKSYNDVGEKGAVSRSKINVMSVYESKGLEFTSVVVVDKGLSNSEKYIAYTRALNELAVIED
;
A
#
# COMPACT_ATOMS: atom_id res chain seq x y z
N MET A 1 -13.46 -31.64 43.81
CA MET A 1 -14.76 -30.97 44.11
C MET A 1 -15.81 -31.52 43.15
N LYS A 2 -17.04 -31.81 43.62
CA LYS A 2 -18.15 -32.18 42.70
C LYS A 2 -18.48 -30.93 41.93
N LYS A 3 -18.44 -31.03 40.58
CA LYS A 3 -18.94 -29.96 39.71
C LYS A 3 -20.42 -29.71 40.03
N LEU A 4 -20.81 -28.45 40.18
CA LEU A 4 -22.19 -28.05 40.43
C LEU A 4 -22.97 -28.09 39.12
N SER A 5 -24.24 -28.48 39.18
CA SER A 5 -25.09 -28.38 37.99
C SER A 5 -25.40 -26.93 37.64
N TYR A 6 -25.75 -26.69 36.34
CA TYR A 6 -26.08 -25.37 35.84
C TYR A 6 -27.18 -24.65 36.65
N GLU A 7 -28.26 -25.34 37.01
CA GLU A 7 -29.37 -24.80 37.81
C GLU A 7 -28.96 -24.36 39.22
N ASN A 8 -28.06 -25.10 39.87
CA ASN A 8 -27.52 -24.72 41.16
C ASN A 8 -26.61 -23.49 41.09
N LEU A 9 -25.93 -23.31 39.98
CA LEU A 9 -25.07 -22.14 39.74
C LEU A 9 -25.88 -20.88 39.46
N ILE A 10 -26.92 -20.97 38.63
CA ILE A 10 -27.82 -19.85 38.39
C ILE A 10 -28.46 -19.37 39.69
N SER A 11 -28.95 -20.26 40.52
CA SER A 11 -29.51 -19.90 41.85
C SER A 11 -28.49 -19.23 42.77
N MET A 12 -27.20 -19.58 42.64
CA MET A 12 -26.12 -18.92 43.40
C MET A 12 -25.72 -17.58 42.79
N LEU A 13 -25.80 -17.41 41.46
CA LEU A 13 -25.56 -16.13 40.75
C LEU A 13 -26.61 -15.07 41.06
N GLU A 14 -27.86 -15.49 41.20
CA GLU A 14 -28.96 -14.59 41.61
C GLU A 14 -28.81 -14.02 43.04
N THR A 15 -27.99 -14.68 43.88
CA THR A 15 -27.74 -14.29 45.26
C THR A 15 -26.42 -13.57 45.49
N LYS A 16 -25.50 -13.52 44.52
CA LYS A 16 -24.15 -12.93 44.63
C LYS A 16 -23.92 -11.79 43.64
N LYS A 17 -23.00 -10.86 43.99
CA LYS A 17 -22.60 -9.71 43.18
C LYS A 17 -21.88 -10.16 41.89
N ALA A 18 -22.02 -9.40 40.82
CA ALA A 18 -21.52 -9.66 39.46
C ALA A 18 -20.02 -10.00 39.34
N GLY A 19 -19.19 -9.72 40.35
CA GLY A 19 -17.75 -9.97 40.33
C GLY A 19 -17.29 -11.44 40.36
N ASP A 20 -18.23 -12.38 40.54
CA ASP A 20 -17.86 -13.81 40.73
C ASP A 20 -18.07 -14.69 39.49
N HIS A 21 -18.39 -14.08 38.30
CA HIS A 21 -18.78 -14.84 37.10
C HIS A 21 -17.70 -15.82 36.59
N ALA A 22 -16.44 -15.44 36.56
CA ALA A 22 -15.36 -16.33 36.07
C ALA A 22 -15.15 -17.53 37.00
N TRP A 23 -15.27 -17.31 38.32
CA TRP A 23 -15.19 -18.38 39.32
C TRP A 23 -16.35 -19.36 39.18
N PHE A 24 -17.57 -18.88 38.98
CA PHE A 24 -18.73 -19.72 38.74
C PHE A 24 -18.62 -20.53 37.45
N LEU A 25 -18.20 -19.90 36.34
CA LEU A 25 -18.00 -20.61 35.07
C LEU A 25 -16.97 -21.74 35.19
N SER A 26 -15.98 -21.59 36.07
CA SER A 26 -14.98 -22.63 36.29
C SER A 26 -15.50 -23.86 37.09
N LEU A 27 -16.63 -23.69 37.78
CA LEU A 27 -17.29 -24.78 38.50
C LEU A 27 -18.29 -25.54 37.65
N LEU A 28 -18.68 -24.99 36.50
CA LEU A 28 -19.55 -25.65 35.52
C LEU A 28 -18.80 -26.80 34.85
N ASP A 29 -19.54 -27.86 34.51
CA ASP A 29 -19.03 -28.84 33.56
C ASP A 29 -18.92 -28.27 32.14
N ASP A 30 -18.23 -28.99 31.25
CA ASP A 30 -17.97 -28.51 29.91
C ASP A 30 -19.25 -28.30 29.08
N GLU A 31 -20.31 -29.08 29.34
CA GLU A 31 -21.60 -28.96 28.68
C GLU A 31 -22.32 -27.69 29.14
N ALA A 32 -22.31 -27.40 30.43
CA ALA A 32 -22.89 -26.18 30.99
C ALA A 32 -22.14 -24.92 30.52
N GLN A 33 -20.80 -24.96 30.45
CA GLN A 33 -20.01 -23.85 29.91
C GLN A 33 -20.33 -23.61 28.44
N LYS A 34 -20.51 -24.70 27.64
CA LYS A 34 -20.90 -24.60 26.24
C LYS A 34 -22.30 -24.00 26.08
N THR A 35 -23.25 -24.46 26.89
CA THR A 35 -24.63 -23.93 26.91
C THR A 35 -24.63 -22.41 27.19
N TYR A 36 -23.84 -21.94 28.15
CA TYR A 36 -23.71 -20.53 28.45
C TYR A 36 -23.21 -19.70 27.24
N GLU A 37 -22.18 -20.19 26.58
CA GLU A 37 -21.66 -19.50 25.38
C GLU A 37 -22.65 -19.58 24.20
N GLU A 38 -23.44 -20.64 24.08
CA GLU A 38 -24.50 -20.77 23.07
C GLU A 38 -25.65 -19.79 23.31
N GLU A 39 -26.06 -19.60 24.57
CA GLU A 39 -27.04 -18.59 24.96
C GLU A 39 -26.54 -17.17 24.69
N HIS A 40 -25.27 -16.90 25.01
CA HIS A 40 -24.66 -15.61 24.75
C HIS A 40 -24.59 -15.29 23.23
N ILE A 41 -24.14 -16.23 22.40
CA ILE A 41 -24.07 -16.04 20.94
C ILE A 41 -25.46 -15.82 20.35
N GLU A 42 -26.47 -16.52 20.85
CA GLU A 42 -27.86 -16.33 20.40
C GLU A 42 -28.36 -14.92 20.74
N ALA A 43 -28.07 -14.41 21.95
CA ALA A 43 -28.40 -13.05 22.35
C ALA A 43 -27.72 -12.01 21.46
N VAL A 44 -26.42 -12.17 21.16
CA VAL A 44 -25.67 -11.30 20.24
C VAL A 44 -26.28 -11.34 18.83
N MET A 45 -26.62 -12.53 18.31
CA MET A 45 -27.27 -12.67 17.00
C MET A 45 -28.65 -12.03 16.95
N GLN A 46 -29.41 -12.08 18.03
CA GLN A 46 -30.70 -11.40 18.16
C GLN A 46 -30.50 -9.87 18.18
N MET A 47 -29.54 -9.37 18.95
CA MET A 47 -29.19 -7.95 19.02
C MET A 47 -28.76 -7.44 17.64
N LEU A 48 -27.91 -8.17 16.91
CA LEU A 48 -27.50 -7.86 15.54
C LEU A 48 -28.71 -7.68 14.61
N ARG A 49 -29.66 -8.61 14.67
CA ARG A 49 -30.90 -8.55 13.86
C ARG A 49 -31.73 -7.31 14.18
N ILE A 50 -31.90 -7.00 15.45
CA ILE A 50 -32.76 -5.90 15.91
C ILE A 50 -32.09 -4.56 15.73
N ALA A 51 -30.86 -4.40 16.21
CA ALA A 51 -30.18 -3.10 16.29
C ALA A 51 -29.57 -2.65 14.96
N HIS A 52 -29.12 -3.59 14.11
CA HIS A 52 -28.37 -3.27 12.89
C HIS A 52 -29.10 -3.65 11.59
N ILE A 53 -29.83 -4.79 11.55
CA ILE A 53 -30.37 -5.27 10.27
C ILE A 53 -31.79 -4.76 10.02
N ARG A 54 -32.62 -4.84 11.01
CA ARG A 54 -34.05 -4.49 10.89
C ARG A 54 -34.28 -3.03 10.44
N PRO A 55 -33.55 -2.02 10.95
CA PRO A 55 -33.73 -0.65 10.52
C PRO A 55 -33.48 -0.45 9.02
N HIS A 56 -32.41 -1.06 8.51
CA HIS A 56 -32.05 -0.99 7.09
C HIS A 56 -33.04 -1.75 6.20
N LYS A 57 -33.47 -2.95 6.63
CA LYS A 57 -34.51 -3.71 5.90
C LYS A 57 -35.83 -2.96 5.82
N ASN A 58 -36.21 -2.24 6.87
CA ASN A 58 -37.44 -1.43 6.86
C ASN A 58 -37.33 -0.31 5.83
N LYS A 59 -36.20 0.43 5.77
CA LYS A 59 -35.98 1.47 4.76
C LYS A 59 -36.02 0.91 3.34
N ILE A 60 -35.38 -0.23 3.10
CA ILE A 60 -35.42 -0.89 1.79
C ILE A 60 -36.84 -1.26 1.41
N LYS A 61 -37.64 -1.74 2.37
CA LYS A 61 -39.02 -2.07 2.14
C LYS A 61 -39.85 -0.84 1.76
N GLU A 62 -39.73 0.25 2.54
CA GLU A 62 -40.41 1.52 2.28
C GLU A 62 -40.04 2.11 0.92
N ALA A 63 -38.73 2.06 0.56
CA ALA A 63 -38.28 2.54 -0.74
C ALA A 63 -38.85 1.69 -1.90
N ARG A 64 -38.91 0.36 -1.76
CA ARG A 64 -39.50 -0.56 -2.76
C ARG A 64 -41.02 -0.33 -2.91
N GLU A 65 -41.74 -0.13 -1.82
CA GLU A 65 -43.16 0.21 -1.84
C GLU A 65 -43.43 1.55 -2.56
N THR A 66 -42.54 2.53 -2.33
CA THR A 66 -42.59 3.84 -3.01
C THR A 66 -42.31 3.71 -4.50
N ILE A 67 -41.30 2.90 -4.90
CA ILE A 67 -41.03 2.62 -6.32
C ILE A 67 -42.25 2.00 -6.99
N GLN A 68 -42.91 1.01 -6.36
CA GLN A 68 -44.08 0.37 -6.92
C GLN A 68 -45.27 1.35 -7.09
N SER A 69 -45.43 2.36 -6.20
CA SER A 69 -46.43 3.37 -6.36
C SER A 69 -46.15 4.33 -7.51
N LEU A 70 -44.89 4.77 -7.64
CA LEU A 70 -44.45 5.66 -8.72
C LEU A 70 -44.54 4.98 -10.12
N GLU A 71 -44.28 3.70 -10.20
CA GLU A 71 -44.46 2.90 -11.43
C GLU A 71 -45.91 2.82 -11.86
N LYS A 72 -46.87 2.76 -10.89
CA LYS A 72 -48.31 2.76 -11.18
C LYS A 72 -48.84 4.12 -11.59
N GLU A 73 -48.22 5.23 -11.13
CA GLU A 73 -48.56 6.60 -11.50
C GLU A 73 -48.14 6.98 -12.92
N GLY A 74 -47.29 6.20 -13.57
CA GLY A 74 -46.86 6.37 -14.97
C GLY A 74 -45.43 6.85 -15.14
N ASN A 75 -44.89 6.60 -16.33
CA ASN A 75 -43.51 6.87 -16.71
C ASN A 75 -43.27 8.34 -17.08
N THR A 76 -43.28 9.23 -16.12
CA THR A 76 -42.85 10.63 -16.28
C THR A 76 -41.36 10.77 -16.04
N ALA A 77 -40.72 11.77 -16.67
CA ALA A 77 -39.27 12.03 -16.44
C ALA A 77 -38.96 12.29 -14.94
N GLU A 78 -39.92 12.90 -14.21
CA GLU A 78 -39.80 13.15 -12.78
C GLU A 78 -39.84 11.86 -11.96
N ASN A 79 -40.75 10.94 -12.28
CA ASN A 79 -40.85 9.64 -11.64
C ASN A 79 -39.61 8.79 -11.91
N TYR A 80 -39.06 8.85 -13.12
CA TYR A 80 -37.83 8.17 -13.45
C TYR A 80 -36.62 8.60 -12.58
N VAL A 81 -36.48 9.92 -12.35
CA VAL A 81 -35.43 10.47 -11.47
C VAL A 81 -35.64 10.03 -10.02
N LYS A 82 -36.89 10.06 -9.53
CA LYS A 82 -37.21 9.60 -8.17
C LYS A 82 -36.93 8.11 -7.97
N ILE A 83 -37.33 7.27 -8.92
CA ILE A 83 -37.07 5.82 -8.88
C ILE A 83 -35.56 5.55 -8.88
N ARG A 84 -34.77 6.23 -9.73
CA ARG A 84 -33.32 6.10 -9.76
C ARG A 84 -32.66 6.45 -8.41
N ASN A 85 -33.12 7.52 -7.77
CA ASN A 85 -32.61 7.95 -6.46
C ASN A 85 -32.97 6.91 -5.38
N LEU A 86 -34.18 6.38 -5.38
CA LEU A 86 -34.63 5.32 -4.46
C LEU A 86 -33.85 4.01 -4.68
N MET A 87 -33.55 3.65 -5.94
CA MET A 87 -32.68 2.51 -6.24
C MET A 87 -31.28 2.67 -5.66
N ALA A 88 -30.68 3.87 -5.82
CA ALA A 88 -29.37 4.17 -5.22
C ALA A 88 -29.42 4.17 -3.67
N GLU A 89 -30.56 4.56 -3.07
CA GLU A 89 -30.77 4.47 -1.62
C GLU A 89 -30.88 3.02 -1.16
N ILE A 90 -31.56 2.16 -1.90
CA ILE A 90 -31.66 0.72 -1.63
C ILE A 90 -30.27 0.09 -1.68
N GLU A 91 -29.51 0.36 -2.72
CA GLU A 91 -28.13 -0.14 -2.87
C GLU A 91 -27.25 0.26 -1.67
N LYS A 92 -27.32 1.53 -1.26
CA LYS A 92 -26.60 2.03 -0.08
C LYS A 92 -27.04 1.36 1.24
N GLU A 93 -28.32 1.07 1.40
CA GLU A 93 -28.81 0.39 2.61
C GLU A 93 -28.48 -1.13 2.57
N GLU A 94 -28.44 -1.76 1.39
CA GLU A 94 -27.94 -3.12 1.20
C GLU A 94 -26.45 -3.22 1.49
N GLU A 95 -25.63 -2.24 1.07
CA GLU A 95 -24.21 -2.14 1.45
C GLU A 95 -24.01 -2.08 2.96
N LYS A 96 -24.83 -1.30 3.67
CA LYS A 96 -24.77 -1.23 5.14
C LYS A 96 -25.11 -2.57 5.80
N ILE A 97 -26.08 -3.31 5.30
CA ILE A 97 -26.39 -4.67 5.77
C ILE A 97 -25.21 -5.59 5.53
N ASN A 98 -24.61 -5.52 4.34
CA ASN A 98 -23.46 -6.33 3.97
C ASN A 98 -22.23 -6.05 4.85
N ALA A 99 -22.06 -4.83 5.36
CA ALA A 99 -21.00 -4.48 6.31
C ALA A 99 -21.08 -5.28 7.64
N PHE A 100 -22.27 -5.79 8.00
CA PHE A 100 -22.46 -6.66 9.17
C PHE A 100 -22.33 -8.15 8.86
N ARG A 101 -22.05 -8.52 7.60
CA ARG A 101 -21.91 -9.92 7.18
C ARG A 101 -20.89 -10.71 8.00
N PRO A 102 -19.75 -10.14 8.43
CA PRO A 102 -18.79 -10.85 9.28
C PRO A 102 -19.40 -11.37 10.59
N PHE A 103 -20.35 -10.66 11.19
CA PHE A 103 -20.97 -11.05 12.45
C PHE A 103 -22.00 -12.18 12.34
N PHE A 104 -22.50 -12.49 11.13
CA PHE A 104 -23.53 -13.53 10.96
C PHE A 104 -23.03 -14.94 11.12
N GLY A 105 -21.78 -15.21 10.75
CA GLY A 105 -21.19 -16.53 10.86
C GLY A 105 -20.45 -16.74 12.17
N GLU A 106 -19.55 -15.82 12.47
CA GLU A 106 -18.59 -15.88 13.58
C GLU A 106 -18.48 -14.50 14.24
N PRO A 107 -19.40 -14.13 15.14
CA PRO A 107 -19.42 -12.81 15.72
C PRO A 107 -18.17 -12.53 16.56
N TYR A 108 -17.65 -13.53 17.26
CA TYR A 108 -16.42 -13.47 18.04
C TYR A 108 -15.76 -14.86 18.10
N PHE A 109 -14.46 -14.88 18.40
CA PHE A 109 -13.65 -16.10 18.49
C PHE A 109 -12.99 -16.28 19.85
N ALA A 110 -13.06 -15.29 20.72
CA ALA A 110 -12.44 -15.36 22.03
C ALA A 110 -13.25 -14.63 23.09
N ARG A 111 -13.06 -15.05 24.33
CA ARG A 111 -13.52 -14.36 25.52
C ARG A 111 -12.36 -14.16 26.49
N MET A 112 -12.31 -12.99 27.10
CA MET A 112 -11.35 -12.62 28.12
C MET A 112 -12.08 -11.97 29.29
N ASP A 113 -11.93 -12.52 30.48
CA ASP A 113 -12.49 -11.94 31.69
C ASP A 113 -11.38 -11.30 32.50
N LEU A 114 -11.59 -10.04 32.88
CA LEU A 114 -10.65 -9.22 33.63
C LEU A 114 -11.29 -8.70 34.90
N ILE A 115 -10.47 -8.53 35.92
CA ILE A 115 -10.81 -7.72 37.10
C ILE A 115 -9.92 -6.48 37.07
N ASP A 116 -10.52 -5.32 37.22
CA ASP A 116 -9.80 -4.07 37.44
C ASP A 116 -10.07 -3.51 38.85
N ASN A 117 -9.22 -2.55 39.24
CA ASN A 117 -9.26 -1.94 40.57
C ASN A 117 -10.39 -0.91 40.78
N VAL A 118 -11.17 -0.59 39.74
CA VAL A 118 -12.21 0.47 39.74
C VAL A 118 -13.60 -0.10 39.45
N GLU A 119 -13.78 -0.77 38.32
CA GLU A 119 -15.07 -1.27 37.84
C GLU A 119 -15.35 -2.73 38.28
N GLY A 120 -14.29 -3.43 38.71
CA GLY A 120 -14.39 -4.81 39.15
C GLY A 120 -14.30 -5.79 37.98
N TYR A 121 -15.23 -6.76 37.92
CA TYR A 121 -15.21 -7.83 36.94
C TYR A 121 -15.87 -7.42 35.61
N ASN A 122 -15.16 -7.65 34.53
CA ASN A 122 -15.65 -7.39 33.17
C ASN A 122 -15.32 -8.54 32.23
N SER A 123 -16.28 -8.95 31.39
CA SER A 123 -16.12 -9.93 30.33
C SER A 123 -16.01 -9.23 28.98
N TYR A 124 -15.00 -9.57 28.22
CA TYR A 124 -14.77 -9.04 26.88
C TYR A 124 -14.83 -10.15 25.85
N TYR A 125 -15.70 -10.00 24.85
CA TYR A 125 -15.75 -10.88 23.70
C TYR A 125 -14.97 -10.24 22.55
N ILE A 126 -14.07 -10.99 21.94
CA ILE A 126 -13.13 -10.49 20.92
C ILE A 126 -13.52 -11.09 19.57
N GLY A 127 -13.80 -10.21 18.62
CA GLY A 127 -14.18 -10.57 17.25
C GLY A 127 -13.18 -10.08 16.20
N LYS A 128 -13.34 -10.55 14.97
CA LYS A 128 -12.59 -10.06 13.78
C LYS A 128 -12.91 -8.61 13.48
N LYS A 129 -14.10 -8.16 13.91
CA LYS A 129 -14.58 -6.78 13.85
C LYS A 129 -15.27 -6.45 15.17
N GLY A 130 -15.04 -5.23 15.68
CA GLY A 130 -15.70 -4.76 16.89
C GLY A 130 -17.03 -4.07 16.60
N ASP A 131 -17.96 -4.13 17.56
CA ASP A 131 -19.19 -3.35 17.56
C ASP A 131 -19.64 -3.07 18.99
N ILE A 132 -19.83 -1.80 19.31
CA ILE A 132 -20.17 -1.35 20.68
C ILE A 132 -21.55 -1.85 21.12
N LYS A 133 -22.53 -1.90 20.21
CA LYS A 133 -23.89 -2.34 20.54
C LYS A 133 -24.00 -3.84 20.76
N LEU A 134 -23.10 -4.60 20.14
CA LEU A 134 -23.00 -6.05 20.32
C LEU A 134 -22.05 -6.41 21.45
N GLU A 135 -21.38 -5.43 22.08
CA GLU A 135 -20.37 -5.61 23.14
C GLU A 135 -19.20 -6.48 22.69
N ILE A 136 -18.85 -6.40 21.39
CA ILE A 136 -17.73 -7.13 20.81
C ILE A 136 -16.56 -6.19 20.61
N LEU A 137 -15.41 -6.55 21.19
CA LEU A 137 -14.14 -5.84 20.95
C LEU A 137 -13.54 -6.28 19.62
N ASP A 138 -13.01 -5.31 18.89
CA ASP A 138 -12.14 -5.61 17.75
C ASP A 138 -10.81 -6.20 18.26
N TRP A 139 -10.29 -7.22 17.60
CA TRP A 139 -9.01 -7.86 17.95
C TRP A 139 -7.82 -6.89 17.95
N ARG A 140 -7.94 -5.78 17.20
CA ARG A 140 -6.94 -4.72 17.10
C ARG A 140 -6.98 -3.73 18.27
N ALA A 141 -8.03 -3.77 19.08
CA ALA A 141 -8.19 -2.85 20.21
C ALA A 141 -7.08 -3.06 21.26
N PRO A 142 -6.59 -1.98 21.91
CA PRO A 142 -5.50 -2.07 22.88
C PRO A 142 -5.76 -3.07 24.01
N VAL A 143 -7.01 -3.20 24.47
CA VAL A 143 -7.40 -4.17 25.53
C VAL A 143 -7.31 -5.61 25.02
N ALA A 144 -7.70 -5.87 23.77
CA ALA A 144 -7.63 -7.20 23.16
C ALA A 144 -6.19 -7.74 23.07
N ARG A 145 -5.19 -6.85 23.13
CA ARG A 145 -3.77 -7.22 23.20
C ARG A 145 -3.49 -8.27 24.28
N ARG A 146 -4.21 -8.22 25.40
CA ARG A 146 -4.01 -9.13 26.54
C ARG A 146 -4.43 -10.57 26.28
N TYR A 147 -5.35 -10.77 25.37
CA TYR A 147 -5.69 -12.12 24.93
C TYR A 147 -4.50 -12.82 24.28
N TYR A 148 -3.71 -12.12 23.48
CA TYR A 148 -2.56 -12.67 22.77
C TYR A 148 -1.29 -12.76 23.63
N GLN A 149 -1.15 -11.94 24.69
CA GLN A 149 -0.01 -11.96 25.58
C GLN A 149 -0.23 -13.00 26.69
N LYS A 150 0.26 -14.23 26.47
CA LYS A 150 -0.01 -15.38 27.34
C LYS A 150 0.79 -15.35 28.64
N SER A 151 1.92 -14.62 28.69
CA SER A 151 2.88 -14.58 29.79
C SER A 151 2.49 -13.67 30.95
N CYS A 152 1.52 -12.75 30.80
CA CYS A 152 1.17 -11.77 31.84
C CYS A 152 -0.24 -11.98 32.37
N SER A 153 -0.36 -12.28 33.67
CA SER A 153 -1.64 -12.31 34.39
C SER A 153 -2.10 -10.92 34.84
N ASN A 154 -1.17 -10.03 35.24
CA ASN A 154 -1.46 -8.68 35.71
C ASN A 154 -0.88 -7.64 34.75
N PHE A 155 -1.59 -6.54 34.52
CA PHE A 155 -1.14 -5.47 33.69
C PHE A 155 -1.79 -4.12 34.02
N THR A 156 -1.17 -3.03 33.61
CA THR A 156 -1.69 -1.67 33.73
C THR A 156 -2.04 -1.11 32.35
N PHE A 157 -3.16 -0.41 32.27
CA PHE A 157 -3.55 0.35 31.07
C PHE A 157 -4.13 1.70 31.52
N GLY A 158 -3.41 2.78 31.22
CA GLY A 158 -3.71 4.08 31.79
C GLY A 158 -3.51 4.06 33.31
N GLU A 159 -4.52 4.47 34.06
CA GLU A 159 -4.57 4.47 35.53
C GLU A 159 -5.14 3.18 36.13
N TYR A 160 -5.54 2.23 35.29
CA TYR A 160 -6.21 1.00 35.70
C TYR A 160 -5.22 -0.16 35.80
N GLU A 161 -5.34 -0.93 36.87
CA GLU A 161 -4.65 -2.20 37.06
C GLU A 161 -5.61 -3.35 36.77
N TYR A 162 -5.25 -4.21 35.84
CA TYR A 162 -6.08 -5.33 35.40
C TYR A 162 -5.44 -6.65 35.75
N LYS A 163 -6.26 -7.61 36.16
CA LYS A 163 -5.89 -8.99 36.39
C LYS A 163 -6.71 -9.89 35.47
N THR A 164 -6.04 -10.75 34.70
CA THR A 164 -6.71 -11.73 33.83
C THR A 164 -7.21 -12.89 34.67
N ILE A 165 -8.49 -13.21 34.52
CA ILE A 165 -9.14 -14.34 35.24
C ILE A 165 -9.40 -15.49 34.26
N LEU A 166 -9.91 -15.19 33.06
CA LEU A 166 -10.21 -16.16 32.04
C LEU A 166 -9.66 -15.69 30.69
N ARG A 167 -9.06 -16.60 29.96
CA ARG A 167 -8.87 -16.52 28.52
C ARG A 167 -9.44 -17.79 27.89
N ARG A 168 -10.43 -17.61 27.02
CA ARG A 168 -11.16 -18.70 26.37
C ARG A 168 -11.11 -18.48 24.87
N ALA A 169 -10.60 -19.46 24.16
CA ALA A 169 -10.77 -19.56 22.72
C ALA A 169 -12.13 -20.21 22.41
N LEU A 170 -12.85 -19.67 21.44
CA LEU A 170 -14.19 -20.10 21.03
C LEU A 170 -14.18 -20.39 19.54
N ARG A 171 -14.71 -21.53 19.16
CA ARG A 171 -14.95 -21.87 17.76
C ARG A 171 -16.44 -21.80 17.48
N THR A 172 -16.81 -20.79 16.70
CA THR A 172 -18.21 -20.54 16.37
C THR A 172 -18.45 -20.71 14.88
N LYS A 173 -19.64 -21.15 14.50
CA LYS A 173 -20.06 -21.23 13.10
C LYS A 173 -21.56 -21.10 13.00
N ASP A 174 -22.01 -20.23 12.08
CA ASP A 174 -23.44 -19.99 11.83
C ASP A 174 -24.24 -19.69 13.11
N GLY A 175 -23.64 -18.95 14.04
CA GLY A 175 -24.26 -18.57 15.30
C GLY A 175 -24.34 -19.70 16.32
N LYS A 176 -23.51 -20.74 16.20
CA LYS A 176 -23.41 -21.85 17.15
C LYS A 176 -21.99 -22.04 17.63
N VAL A 177 -21.85 -22.43 18.88
CA VAL A 177 -20.56 -22.81 19.47
C VAL A 177 -20.26 -24.26 19.09
N LEU A 178 -19.22 -24.45 18.27
CA LEU A 178 -18.77 -25.80 17.89
C LEU A 178 -17.92 -26.41 19.01
N ASP A 179 -16.99 -25.61 19.54
CA ASP A 179 -16.05 -26.02 20.57
C ASP A 179 -15.51 -24.80 21.30
N PHE A 180 -14.94 -24.98 22.50
CA PHE A 180 -14.25 -23.95 23.24
C PHE A 180 -13.09 -24.55 24.05
N LYS A 181 -12.12 -23.68 24.39
CA LYS A 181 -11.01 -24.07 25.23
C LYS A 181 -10.64 -22.94 26.19
N ASN A 182 -10.53 -23.26 27.48
CA ASN A 182 -9.94 -22.36 28.45
C ASN A 182 -8.41 -22.43 28.33
N GLU A 183 -7.80 -21.41 27.75
CA GLU A 183 -6.35 -21.30 27.62
C GLU A 183 -5.71 -20.88 28.97
N TYR A 184 -6.44 -20.06 29.73
CA TYR A 184 -6.07 -19.64 31.06
C TYR A 184 -7.32 -19.55 31.93
N LEU A 185 -7.23 -20.04 33.13
CA LEU A 185 -8.28 -19.91 34.13
C LEU A 185 -7.63 -19.87 35.52
N SER A 186 -7.67 -18.70 36.15
CA SER A 186 -7.10 -18.50 37.49
C SER A 186 -8.13 -18.75 38.59
N LEU A 187 -8.28 -20.00 38.97
CA LEU A 187 -9.07 -20.38 40.14
C LEU A 187 -8.36 -20.06 41.46
N LYS A 188 -7.02 -20.16 41.48
CA LYS A 188 -6.19 -20.01 42.67
C LYS A 188 -6.01 -18.55 43.10
N ASP A 189 -5.99 -17.62 42.15
CA ASP A 189 -5.83 -16.19 42.46
C ASP A 189 -7.03 -15.60 43.19
N TYR A 190 -8.18 -16.31 43.16
CA TYR A 190 -9.35 -16.00 43.98
C TYR A 190 -9.29 -16.61 45.38
N LEU A 191 -8.49 -17.64 45.59
CA LEU A 191 -8.53 -18.45 46.83
C LEU A 191 -7.29 -18.35 47.70
N SER A 192 -6.12 -18.07 47.21
CA SER A 192 -4.91 -17.78 48.03
C SER A 192 -3.69 -17.41 47.16
N ALA A 193 -2.86 -16.53 47.67
CA ALA A 193 -1.62 -16.07 47.08
C ALA A 193 -0.43 -17.05 47.23
N GLU A 194 -0.67 -18.29 47.66
CA GLU A 194 0.37 -19.27 47.92
C GLU A 194 0.28 -20.45 46.95
N GLU A 195 1.32 -20.64 46.17
CA GLU A 195 1.62 -21.71 45.20
C GLU A 195 1.51 -21.32 43.72
N ILE A 196 2.47 -20.53 43.26
CA ILE A 196 2.93 -20.57 41.85
C ILE A 196 4.40 -21.00 41.91
N ALA A 197 4.63 -22.30 41.89
CA ALA A 197 5.92 -22.87 41.54
C ALA A 197 5.72 -23.87 40.41
N ASP A 198 6.54 -23.74 39.40
CA ASP A 198 6.81 -24.67 38.29
C ASP A 198 5.63 -25.05 37.39
N ARG A 199 5.47 -24.31 36.31
CA ARG A 199 5.15 -24.93 35.01
C ARG A 199 6.18 -24.46 34.03
N ASP A 200 6.97 -25.44 33.60
CA ASP A 200 7.89 -25.34 32.48
C ASP A 200 7.24 -24.63 31.28
N GLU A 201 8.00 -23.72 30.64
CA GLU A 201 7.73 -23.13 29.36
C GLU A 201 7.76 -24.19 28.24
N GLU A 202 6.92 -25.18 28.33
CA GLU A 202 6.66 -26.03 27.16
C GLU A 202 5.74 -25.28 26.20
N ASN A 203 6.25 -25.10 24.98
CA ASN A 203 5.56 -24.63 23.79
C ASN A 203 4.12 -25.18 23.70
N VAL A 204 3.16 -24.48 24.30
CA VAL A 204 1.76 -24.86 24.20
C VAL A 204 1.24 -24.35 22.86
N LEU A 205 1.35 -25.20 21.86
CA LEU A 205 0.62 -25.05 20.61
C LEU A 205 -0.86 -24.96 20.91
N ASP A 206 -1.48 -23.91 20.37
CA ASP A 206 -2.92 -23.82 20.36
C ASP A 206 -3.52 -25.09 19.73
N PRO A 207 -4.31 -25.88 20.45
CA PRO A 207 -4.91 -27.11 19.90
C PRO A 207 -5.88 -26.82 18.74
N PHE A 208 -6.48 -25.64 18.69
CA PHE A 208 -7.28 -25.21 17.54
C PHE A 208 -6.41 -25.03 16.30
N LEU A 209 -5.20 -24.50 16.44
CA LEU A 209 -4.26 -24.43 15.34
C LEU A 209 -3.93 -25.82 14.78
N ARG A 210 -3.76 -26.82 15.65
CA ARG A 210 -3.56 -28.22 15.24
C ARG A 210 -4.77 -28.77 14.48
N GLU A 211 -5.97 -28.45 14.92
CA GLU A 211 -7.19 -28.97 14.33
C GLU A 211 -7.54 -28.24 13.02
N ILE A 212 -7.34 -26.93 12.95
CA ILE A 212 -7.43 -26.12 11.73
C ILE A 212 -6.42 -26.60 10.70
N ILE A 213 -5.18 -26.85 11.10
CA ILE A 213 -4.15 -27.42 10.24
C ILE A 213 -4.55 -28.83 9.76
N LYS A 214 -5.15 -29.64 10.61
CA LYS A 214 -5.67 -30.99 10.24
C LYS A 214 -6.91 -30.94 9.34
N SER A 215 -7.80 -29.97 9.53
CA SER A 215 -9.07 -29.85 8.79
C SER A 215 -8.93 -29.09 7.47
N ARG A 216 -7.74 -28.68 7.05
CA ARG A 216 -7.49 -27.97 5.78
C ARG A 216 -8.04 -28.73 4.56
N LYS A 217 -9.34 -28.68 4.38
CA LYS A 217 -10.03 -28.81 3.12
C LYS A 217 -10.17 -27.39 2.52
N GLN A 218 -9.22 -27.03 1.72
CA GLN A 218 -9.09 -26.09 0.59
C GLN A 218 -9.81 -24.72 0.54
N GLU A 219 -10.80 -24.38 1.38
CA GLU A 219 -11.57 -23.14 1.20
C GLU A 219 -11.67 -22.20 2.42
N SER A 220 -11.23 -22.60 3.60
CA SER A 220 -11.38 -21.80 4.83
C SER A 220 -10.09 -21.30 5.47
N ALA A 221 -8.92 -21.59 4.91
CA ALA A 221 -7.63 -21.43 5.55
C ALA A 221 -7.25 -19.97 5.93
N VAL A 222 -7.88 -18.99 5.32
CA VAL A 222 -7.57 -17.56 5.54
C VAL A 222 -8.37 -16.95 6.68
N ARG A 223 -9.59 -17.46 6.92
CA ARG A 223 -10.47 -16.91 7.98
C ARG A 223 -9.98 -17.21 9.40
N ASP A 224 -9.29 -18.33 9.55
CA ASP A 224 -8.89 -18.86 10.85
C ASP A 224 -7.59 -18.25 11.41
N ILE A 225 -6.93 -17.36 10.67
CA ILE A 225 -5.58 -16.88 10.98
C ILE A 225 -5.56 -15.85 12.11
N ILE A 226 -6.58 -14.98 12.20
CA ILE A 226 -6.67 -13.98 13.27
C ILE A 226 -6.81 -14.66 14.64
N GLU A 227 -7.52 -15.78 14.68
CA GLU A 227 -7.76 -16.55 15.90
C GLU A 227 -6.50 -17.24 16.42
N THR A 228 -5.52 -17.45 15.54
CA THR A 228 -4.31 -18.26 15.82
C THR A 228 -3.01 -17.44 15.83
N ILE A 229 -3.10 -16.10 15.91
CA ILE A 229 -1.92 -15.25 16.05
C ILE A 229 -1.16 -15.64 17.31
N GLN A 230 0.09 -16.05 17.15
CA GLN A 230 0.96 -16.42 18.27
C GLN A 230 1.52 -15.17 18.95
N GLU A 231 1.89 -15.30 20.23
CA GLU A 231 2.40 -14.17 21.03
C GLU A 231 3.55 -13.43 20.35
N LYS A 232 4.55 -14.15 19.82
CA LYS A 232 5.68 -13.55 19.06
C LYS A 232 5.24 -12.82 17.79
N GLN A 233 4.24 -13.36 17.07
CA GLN A 233 3.68 -12.69 15.88
C GLN A 233 2.93 -11.42 16.31
N TYR A 234 2.18 -11.50 17.40
CA TYR A 234 1.44 -10.35 17.92
C TYR A 234 2.35 -9.23 18.41
N GLU A 235 3.47 -9.55 19.05
CA GLU A 235 4.50 -8.57 19.42
C GLU A 235 5.03 -7.79 18.21
N ILE A 236 5.22 -8.46 17.08
CA ILE A 236 5.65 -7.82 15.84
C ILE A 236 4.52 -6.97 15.23
N ILE A 237 3.29 -7.47 15.24
CA ILE A 237 2.10 -6.77 14.74
C ILE A 237 1.92 -5.43 15.48
N THR A 238 2.20 -5.39 16.77
CA THR A 238 1.97 -4.25 17.65
C THR A 238 3.20 -3.36 17.91
N GLN A 239 4.30 -3.55 17.15
CA GLN A 239 5.45 -2.65 17.22
C GLN A 239 5.04 -1.19 16.97
N PRO A 240 5.74 -0.18 17.52
CA PRO A 240 5.48 1.23 17.22
C PRO A 240 5.45 1.53 15.73
N GLU A 241 4.65 2.51 15.34
CA GLU A 241 4.38 2.84 13.93
C GLU A 241 5.61 3.36 13.16
N ASP A 242 6.47 4.08 13.84
CA ASP A 242 7.68 4.69 13.30
C ASP A 242 8.88 3.75 13.23
N LYS A 243 8.73 2.52 13.70
CA LYS A 243 9.82 1.54 13.74
C LYS A 243 10.16 0.96 12.38
N ASN A 244 11.45 0.97 12.08
CA ASN A 244 12.02 0.20 10.99
C ASN A 244 12.44 -1.17 11.53
N PHE A 245 11.91 -2.23 10.95
CA PHE A 245 12.31 -3.57 11.34
C PHE A 245 12.28 -4.56 10.17
N ILE A 246 12.94 -5.68 10.40
CA ILE A 246 12.97 -6.83 9.50
C ILE A 246 12.41 -8.03 10.23
N LEU A 247 11.50 -8.74 9.61
CA LEU A 247 11.04 -10.03 10.07
C LEU A 247 11.68 -11.14 9.20
N GLN A 248 12.73 -11.74 9.74
CA GLN A 248 13.30 -12.97 9.21
C GLN A 248 12.43 -14.14 9.64
N GLY A 249 11.79 -14.82 8.71
CA GLY A 249 10.96 -15.97 9.04
C GLY A 249 11.19 -17.14 8.12
N CYS A 250 11.21 -18.37 8.64
CA CYS A 250 11.33 -19.55 7.79
C CYS A 250 10.10 -19.71 6.87
N ALA A 251 10.22 -20.58 5.87
CA ALA A 251 9.08 -20.95 5.04
C ALA A 251 7.91 -21.42 5.92
N GLY A 252 6.69 -20.97 5.63
CA GLY A 252 5.51 -21.35 6.39
C GLY A 252 5.36 -20.75 7.79
N SER A 253 6.18 -19.74 8.17
CA SER A 253 6.07 -19.04 9.45
C SER A 253 4.96 -17.98 9.50
N GLY A 254 4.25 -17.74 8.41
CA GLY A 254 3.16 -16.77 8.34
C GLY A 254 3.58 -15.32 8.13
N LYS A 255 4.80 -15.04 7.63
CA LYS A 255 5.34 -13.68 7.38
C LYS A 255 4.34 -12.73 6.72
N THR A 256 3.80 -13.12 5.57
CA THR A 256 2.83 -12.32 4.82
C THR A 256 1.59 -11.99 5.62
N MET A 257 1.12 -12.94 6.44
CA MET A 257 -0.04 -12.73 7.29
C MET A 257 0.27 -11.75 8.43
N VAL A 258 1.44 -11.90 9.06
CA VAL A 258 1.93 -10.93 10.08
C VAL A 258 2.03 -9.52 9.47
N MET A 259 2.51 -9.41 8.24
CA MET A 259 2.56 -8.14 7.50
C MET A 259 1.18 -7.51 7.33
N LEU A 260 0.21 -8.27 6.85
CA LEU A 260 -1.15 -7.77 6.61
C LEU A 260 -1.88 -7.43 7.91
N HIS A 261 -1.71 -8.25 8.96
CA HIS A 261 -2.28 -7.96 10.28
C HIS A 261 -1.66 -6.72 10.91
N ARG A 262 -0.33 -6.54 10.79
CA ARG A 262 0.32 -5.31 11.25
C ARG A 262 -0.24 -4.08 10.53
N LEU A 263 -0.39 -4.14 9.23
CA LEU A 263 -0.96 -3.04 8.47
C LEU A 263 -2.40 -2.74 8.90
N SER A 264 -3.23 -3.78 9.04
CA SER A 264 -4.60 -3.65 9.56
C SER A 264 -4.63 -3.04 10.96
N TYR A 265 -3.72 -3.47 11.84
CA TYR A 265 -3.56 -2.92 13.18
C TYR A 265 -3.17 -1.44 13.17
N LEU A 266 -2.21 -1.04 12.35
CA LEU A 266 -1.76 0.35 12.24
C LEU A 266 -2.88 1.28 11.72
N LEU A 267 -3.59 0.87 10.66
CA LEU A 267 -4.69 1.65 10.10
C LEU A 267 -5.89 1.77 11.06
N TYR A 268 -6.11 0.77 11.90
CA TYR A 268 -7.18 0.78 12.89
C TYR A 268 -6.86 1.69 14.08
N ASN A 269 -5.63 1.65 14.59
CA ASN A 269 -5.25 2.36 15.81
C ASN A 269 -4.73 3.78 15.58
N ASN A 270 -4.53 4.20 14.33
CA ASN A 270 -4.00 5.52 14.00
C ASN A 270 -4.78 6.16 12.85
N GLU A 271 -5.64 7.13 13.18
CA GLU A 271 -6.47 7.85 12.22
C GLU A 271 -5.66 8.75 11.24
N ASP A 272 -4.41 9.07 11.58
CA ASP A 272 -3.52 9.88 10.72
C ASP A 272 -2.93 9.05 9.58
N ILE A 273 -2.85 7.73 9.74
CA ILE A 273 -2.37 6.81 8.68
C ILE A 273 -3.49 6.49 7.71
N LYS A 274 -3.33 6.89 6.46
CA LYS A 274 -4.32 6.61 5.41
C LYS A 274 -3.82 5.54 4.46
N PRO A 275 -4.69 4.69 3.91
CA PRO A 275 -4.30 3.65 2.95
C PRO A 275 -3.45 4.15 1.77
N ARG A 276 -3.67 5.39 1.31
CA ARG A 276 -2.89 6.01 0.23
C ARG A 276 -1.43 6.33 0.59
N ASP A 277 -1.11 6.41 1.88
CA ASP A 277 0.22 6.73 2.40
C ASP A 277 1.07 5.47 2.59
N VAL A 278 0.51 4.30 2.28
CA VAL A 278 1.10 2.98 2.41
C VAL A 278 1.40 2.38 1.04
N LEU A 279 2.58 1.79 0.92
CA LEU A 279 3.00 0.96 -0.21
C LEU A 279 3.33 -0.45 0.26
N ILE A 280 2.76 -1.46 -0.36
CA ILE A 280 3.18 -2.85 -0.21
C ILE A 280 3.95 -3.26 -1.47
N LEU A 281 5.23 -3.61 -1.29
CA LEU A 281 6.05 -4.20 -2.34
C LEU A 281 5.99 -5.72 -2.25
N THR A 282 5.71 -6.35 -3.37
CA THR A 282 5.48 -7.79 -3.50
C THR A 282 6.37 -8.39 -4.58
N PRO A 283 6.64 -9.71 -4.52
CA PRO A 283 7.52 -10.35 -5.49
C PRO A 283 6.93 -10.45 -6.89
N SER A 284 5.61 -10.51 -7.04
CA SER A 284 4.95 -10.71 -8.34
C SER A 284 3.52 -10.16 -8.39
N ASN A 285 3.00 -9.93 -9.61
CA ASN A 285 1.63 -9.50 -9.81
C ASN A 285 0.58 -10.58 -9.47
N SER A 286 0.93 -11.86 -9.59
CA SER A 286 0.07 -12.96 -9.14
C SER A 286 -0.11 -12.94 -7.63
N PHE A 287 0.93 -12.56 -6.90
CA PHE A 287 0.90 -12.41 -5.46
C PHE A 287 0.09 -11.16 -5.03
N ASN A 288 0.10 -10.10 -5.85
CA ASN A 288 -0.78 -8.95 -5.64
C ASN A 288 -2.27 -9.32 -5.67
N ALA A 289 -2.67 -10.23 -6.58
CA ALA A 289 -4.05 -10.73 -6.63
C ALA A 289 -4.42 -11.51 -5.36
N PHE A 290 -3.51 -12.36 -4.87
CA PHE A 290 -3.70 -13.09 -3.60
C PHE A 290 -3.83 -12.14 -2.40
N ILE A 291 -2.98 -11.11 -2.30
CA ILE A 291 -3.12 -10.07 -1.25
C ILE A 291 -4.45 -9.33 -1.38
N GLY A 292 -4.93 -9.08 -2.61
CA GLY A 292 -6.22 -8.44 -2.85
C GLY A 292 -7.40 -9.19 -2.23
N GLU A 293 -7.42 -10.53 -2.33
CA GLU A 293 -8.45 -11.37 -1.69
C GLU A 293 -8.39 -11.30 -0.15
N LEU A 294 -7.17 -11.24 0.41
CA LEU A 294 -6.97 -11.09 1.86
C LEU A 294 -7.27 -9.68 2.36
N ALA A 295 -6.99 -8.68 1.53
CA ALA A 295 -7.19 -7.28 1.84
C ALA A 295 -8.67 -6.95 2.11
N GLU A 296 -9.61 -7.58 1.40
CA GLU A 296 -11.04 -7.42 1.65
C GLU A 296 -11.41 -7.88 3.07
N ILE A 297 -10.82 -8.99 3.54
CA ILE A 297 -11.09 -9.54 4.87
C ILE A 297 -10.53 -8.65 5.99
N LEU A 298 -9.39 -7.99 5.72
CA LEU A 298 -8.65 -7.17 6.68
C LEU A 298 -8.90 -5.66 6.53
N GLU A 299 -9.87 -5.28 5.71
CA GLU A 299 -10.24 -3.86 5.43
C GLU A 299 -9.08 -3.05 4.80
N LEU A 300 -8.31 -3.69 3.90
CA LEU A 300 -7.12 -3.12 3.26
C LEU A 300 -7.28 -2.81 1.76
N GLU A 301 -8.52 -2.80 1.21
CA GLU A 301 -8.78 -2.74 -0.25
C GLU A 301 -8.20 -1.48 -0.92
N ARG A 302 -7.96 -0.41 -0.15
CA ARG A 302 -7.46 0.87 -0.67
C ARG A 302 -5.94 1.01 -0.58
N VAL A 303 -5.25 0.01 -0.06
CA VAL A 303 -3.79 0.04 0.06
C VAL A 303 -3.14 -0.27 -1.28
N LYS A 304 -2.11 0.49 -1.62
CA LYS A 304 -1.38 0.31 -2.87
C LYS A 304 -0.44 -0.89 -2.79
N THR A 305 -0.70 -1.89 -3.64
CA THR A 305 0.23 -3.01 -3.86
C THR A 305 0.97 -2.84 -5.19
N SER A 306 2.25 -3.19 -5.24
CA SER A 306 3.07 -3.06 -6.44
C SER A 306 4.25 -4.01 -6.41
N THR A 307 4.77 -4.42 -7.55
CA THR A 307 6.13 -4.97 -7.62
C THR A 307 7.15 -3.83 -7.57
N ALA A 308 8.41 -4.10 -7.22
CA ALA A 308 9.48 -3.09 -7.29
C ALA A 308 9.60 -2.52 -8.72
N TYR A 309 9.47 -3.38 -9.73
CA TYR A 309 9.48 -2.97 -11.13
C TYR A 309 8.33 -2.00 -11.48
N ASP A 310 7.09 -2.33 -11.11
CA ASP A 310 5.93 -1.47 -11.37
C ASP A 310 6.00 -0.16 -10.59
N TYR A 311 6.57 -0.18 -9.37
CA TYR A 311 6.84 1.03 -8.60
C TYR A 311 7.82 1.95 -9.34
N PHE A 312 8.93 1.44 -9.85
CA PHE A 312 9.87 2.22 -10.64
C PHE A 312 9.24 2.76 -11.93
N LEU A 313 8.43 1.98 -12.63
CA LEU A 313 7.65 2.47 -13.79
C LEU A 313 6.71 3.62 -13.41
N GLN A 314 6.09 3.56 -12.23
CA GLN A 314 5.22 4.64 -11.78
C GLN A 314 6.01 5.91 -11.44
N VAL A 315 7.17 5.78 -10.80
CA VAL A 315 8.10 6.90 -10.56
C VAL A 315 8.48 7.55 -11.89
N LEU A 316 8.87 6.76 -12.88
CA LEU A 316 9.22 7.26 -14.22
C LEU A 316 8.05 7.94 -14.92
N LYS A 317 6.85 7.37 -14.81
CA LYS A 317 5.64 7.98 -15.40
C LYS A 317 5.35 9.36 -14.79
N ASN A 318 5.55 9.52 -13.49
CA ASN A 318 5.39 10.81 -12.83
C ASN A 318 6.44 11.83 -13.31
N GLU A 319 7.63 11.34 -13.69
CA GLU A 319 8.68 12.12 -14.34
C GLU A 319 8.46 12.33 -15.86
N LYS A 320 7.28 12.02 -16.38
CA LYS A 320 6.91 12.10 -17.81
C LYS A 320 7.68 11.12 -18.71
N ILE A 321 8.24 10.06 -18.15
CA ILE A 321 8.94 9.00 -18.87
C ILE A 321 8.04 7.76 -18.87
N ASP A 322 7.28 7.54 -19.93
CA ASP A 322 6.45 6.33 -20.07
C ASP A 322 7.21 5.27 -20.89
N LEU A 323 7.50 4.15 -20.23
CA LEU A 323 8.28 3.03 -20.78
C LEU A 323 7.46 1.76 -20.96
N ARG A 324 6.20 1.70 -20.52
CA ARG A 324 5.41 0.47 -20.47
C ARG A 324 5.36 -0.28 -21.77
N ASP A 325 5.14 0.42 -22.88
CA ASP A 325 5.07 -0.17 -24.24
C ASP A 325 6.43 -0.42 -24.88
N LYS A 326 7.53 -0.01 -24.22
CA LYS A 326 8.90 -0.09 -24.74
C LYS A 326 9.72 -1.21 -24.13
N ILE A 327 9.26 -1.75 -22.98
CA ILE A 327 9.97 -2.78 -22.24
C ILE A 327 9.51 -4.16 -22.71
N ASP A 328 10.48 -4.97 -23.11
CA ASP A 328 10.28 -6.37 -23.45
C ASP A 328 10.42 -7.23 -22.20
N VAL A 329 9.30 -7.68 -21.65
CA VAL A 329 9.24 -8.55 -20.46
C VAL A 329 9.40 -10.03 -20.79
N THR A 330 9.43 -10.40 -22.08
CA THR A 330 9.43 -11.81 -22.51
C THR A 330 10.83 -12.37 -22.70
N GLN A 331 11.84 -11.52 -22.83
CA GLN A 331 13.23 -11.92 -23.03
C GLN A 331 13.98 -12.03 -21.71
N LYS A 332 14.68 -13.14 -21.51
CA LYS A 332 15.60 -13.31 -20.38
C LYS A 332 16.78 -12.35 -20.53
N GLU A 333 17.06 -11.58 -19.47
CA GLU A 333 18.21 -10.66 -19.43
C GLU A 333 19.50 -11.44 -19.10
N ASP A 334 20.64 -10.94 -19.57
CA ASP A 334 21.94 -11.51 -19.24
C ASP A 334 22.27 -11.33 -17.75
N GLU A 335 22.62 -12.40 -17.04
CA GLU A 335 22.88 -12.38 -15.59
C GLU A 335 24.06 -11.49 -15.21
N LYS A 336 25.10 -11.40 -16.05
CA LYS A 336 26.28 -10.54 -15.80
C LYS A 336 25.88 -9.06 -15.90
N TYR A 337 24.99 -8.76 -16.86
CA TYR A 337 24.44 -7.43 -16.99
C TYR A 337 23.56 -7.06 -15.79
N LEU A 338 22.69 -7.97 -15.35
CA LEU A 338 21.85 -7.77 -14.16
C LEU A 338 22.68 -7.58 -12.89
N ALA A 339 23.71 -8.41 -12.70
CA ALA A 339 24.66 -8.28 -11.58
C ALA A 339 25.35 -6.91 -11.56
N TYR A 340 25.64 -6.33 -12.73
CA TYR A 340 26.20 -4.99 -12.81
C TYR A 340 25.13 -3.91 -12.48
N VAL A 341 23.96 -3.96 -13.10
CA VAL A 341 22.92 -2.92 -12.95
C VAL A 341 22.45 -2.81 -11.50
N TYR A 342 22.33 -3.92 -10.79
CA TYR A 342 21.92 -3.93 -9.38
C TYR A 342 23.08 -3.82 -8.39
N SER A 343 24.30 -3.44 -8.87
CA SER A 343 25.48 -3.29 -8.03
C SER A 343 25.76 -1.83 -7.62
N PRO A 344 26.49 -1.59 -6.52
CA PRO A 344 27.00 -0.28 -6.14
C PRO A 344 27.88 0.36 -7.24
N GLN A 345 28.58 -0.48 -8.04
CA GLN A 345 29.42 0.00 -9.15
C GLN A 345 28.62 0.75 -10.20
N PHE A 346 27.42 0.27 -10.56
CA PHE A 346 26.54 0.96 -11.51
C PHE A 346 26.13 2.33 -10.97
N VAL A 347 25.72 2.41 -9.70
CA VAL A 347 25.36 3.68 -9.08
C VAL A 347 26.55 4.66 -9.08
N ALA A 348 27.74 4.18 -8.76
CA ALA A 348 28.98 4.98 -8.79
C ALA A 348 29.32 5.46 -10.21
N ASP A 349 29.17 4.62 -11.22
CA ASP A 349 29.43 4.97 -12.62
C ASP A 349 28.43 6.03 -13.12
N VAL A 350 27.16 5.93 -12.75
CA VAL A 350 26.17 6.98 -13.02
C VAL A 350 26.56 8.27 -12.34
N GLN A 351 26.91 8.24 -11.05
CA GLN A 351 27.32 9.44 -10.30
C GLN A 351 28.57 10.09 -10.88
N LYS A 352 29.57 9.30 -11.29
CA LYS A 352 30.76 9.82 -11.94
C LYS A 352 30.45 10.56 -13.24
N LYS A 353 29.50 10.08 -14.03
CA LYS A 353 29.05 10.77 -15.25
C LYS A 353 28.30 12.06 -14.94
N LEU A 354 27.46 12.03 -13.91
CA LEU A 354 26.73 13.21 -13.43
C LEU A 354 27.70 14.29 -12.94
N ASN A 355 28.67 13.92 -12.11
CA ASN A 355 29.66 14.87 -11.57
C ASN A 355 30.43 15.58 -12.69
N LYS A 356 30.84 14.85 -13.74
CA LYS A 356 31.51 15.45 -14.88
C LYS A 356 30.65 16.54 -15.58
N VAL A 357 29.33 16.29 -15.67
CA VAL A 357 28.40 17.29 -16.24
C VAL A 357 28.21 18.46 -15.29
N TYR A 358 28.14 18.17 -13.98
CA TYR A 358 28.03 19.21 -12.94
C TYR A 358 29.19 20.18 -12.98
N ASP A 359 30.43 19.64 -13.00
CA ASP A 359 31.64 20.47 -13.03
C ASP A 359 31.71 21.35 -14.28
N ASN A 360 31.35 20.79 -15.43
CA ASN A 360 31.34 21.53 -16.67
C ASN A 360 30.31 22.68 -16.66
N LEU A 361 29.14 22.43 -16.15
CA LEU A 361 28.04 23.38 -16.07
C LEU A 361 28.35 24.50 -15.07
N TYR A 362 28.90 24.13 -13.92
CA TYR A 362 29.34 25.09 -12.91
C TYR A 362 30.42 26.03 -13.46
N GLY A 363 31.39 25.50 -14.19
CA GLY A 363 32.43 26.30 -14.84
C GLY A 363 31.90 27.33 -15.85
N LEU A 364 30.78 27.03 -16.53
CA LEU A 364 30.12 27.98 -17.43
C LEU A 364 29.48 29.17 -16.69
N PHE A 365 28.86 28.89 -15.53
CA PHE A 365 28.06 29.86 -14.79
C PHE A 365 28.90 30.79 -13.88
N VAL A 366 30.04 30.34 -13.43
CA VAL A 366 30.93 31.11 -12.56
C VAL A 366 31.82 32.12 -13.34
N GLY A 367 31.84 32.01 -14.68
CA GLY A 367 32.57 32.94 -15.54
C GLY A 367 31.95 34.34 -15.57
N ASP A 368 32.81 35.37 -15.62
CA ASP A 368 32.39 36.77 -15.58
C ASP A 368 31.42 37.18 -16.71
N GLU A 369 31.47 36.47 -17.85
CA GLU A 369 30.60 36.73 -19.02
C GLU A 369 29.12 36.50 -18.76
N CYS A 370 28.76 35.66 -17.74
CA CYS A 370 27.38 35.31 -17.43
C CYS A 370 26.74 36.21 -16.35
N LYS A 371 27.56 36.98 -15.60
CA LYS A 371 27.09 37.70 -14.41
C LYS A 371 26.07 38.78 -14.74
N ASP A 372 26.38 39.60 -15.71
CA ASP A 372 25.50 40.72 -16.14
C ASP A 372 24.17 40.19 -16.68
N PHE A 373 24.22 39.09 -17.44
CA PHE A 373 23.04 38.42 -17.99
C PHE A 373 22.14 37.83 -16.90
N ILE A 374 22.74 37.21 -15.87
CA ILE A 374 22.02 36.70 -14.69
C ILE A 374 21.35 37.84 -13.91
N GLU A 375 22.03 38.96 -13.72
CA GLU A 375 21.46 40.13 -13.02
C GLU A 375 20.28 40.74 -13.80
N GLN A 376 20.37 40.74 -15.13
CA GLN A 376 19.24 41.13 -16.00
C GLN A 376 18.05 40.20 -15.81
N ILE A 377 18.25 38.89 -15.88
CA ILE A 377 17.19 37.87 -15.69
C ILE A 377 16.51 38.01 -14.31
N ILE A 378 17.27 38.22 -13.23
CA ILE A 378 16.71 38.44 -11.90
C ILE A 378 15.78 39.67 -11.91
N ARG A 379 16.21 40.75 -12.54
CA ARG A 379 15.46 42.02 -12.59
C ARG A 379 14.14 41.84 -13.38
N GLU A 380 14.22 41.24 -14.55
CA GLU A 380 13.03 40.98 -15.39
C GLU A 380 12.08 39.97 -14.76
N THR A 381 12.59 38.93 -14.15
CA THR A 381 11.75 37.94 -13.42
C THR A 381 11.04 38.59 -12.23
N LYS A 382 11.70 39.52 -11.50
CA LYS A 382 11.06 40.29 -10.44
C LYS A 382 9.90 41.12 -10.96
N THR A 383 10.10 41.82 -12.09
CA THR A 383 9.02 42.57 -12.75
C THR A 383 7.82 41.66 -13.13
N GLN A 384 8.09 40.47 -13.59
CA GLN A 384 7.05 39.48 -13.89
C GLN A 384 6.30 38.99 -12.63
N ILE A 385 7.02 38.77 -11.50
CA ILE A 385 6.40 38.42 -10.21
C ILE A 385 5.49 39.53 -9.72
N ASP A 386 5.94 40.80 -9.80
CA ASP A 386 5.14 41.95 -9.40
C ASP A 386 3.87 42.07 -10.30
N ALA A 387 4.02 41.82 -11.59
CA ALA A 387 2.88 41.78 -12.53
C ALA A 387 1.92 40.60 -12.17
N TYR A 388 2.43 39.43 -11.82
CA TYR A 388 1.65 38.26 -11.38
C TYR A 388 0.83 38.53 -10.12
N GLU A 389 1.45 39.10 -9.09
CA GLU A 389 0.72 39.51 -7.87
C GLU A 389 -0.39 40.51 -8.19
N GLY A 390 -0.13 41.43 -9.08
CA GLY A 390 -1.15 42.34 -9.58
C GLY A 390 -2.27 41.65 -10.34
N ILE A 391 -1.98 40.65 -11.19
CA ILE A 391 -2.99 39.83 -11.89
C ILE A 391 -3.81 39.04 -10.90
N LYS A 392 -3.17 38.35 -9.94
CA LYS A 392 -3.83 37.58 -8.88
C LYS A 392 -4.85 38.45 -8.11
N ASN A 393 -4.42 39.62 -7.66
CA ASN A 393 -5.25 40.52 -6.86
C ASN A 393 -6.41 41.12 -7.68
N ALA A 394 -6.16 41.53 -8.94
CA ALA A 394 -7.19 42.04 -9.83
C ALA A 394 -8.17 40.92 -10.24
N SER A 395 -7.70 39.74 -10.56
CA SER A 395 -8.55 38.59 -10.88
C SER A 395 -9.47 38.17 -9.74
N MET A 396 -9.01 38.21 -8.49
CA MET A 396 -9.86 37.94 -7.35
C MET A 396 -10.93 39.02 -7.13
N ARG A 397 -10.61 40.29 -7.36
CA ARG A 397 -11.58 41.41 -7.28
C ARG A 397 -12.64 41.29 -8.37
N VAL A 398 -12.21 41.05 -9.62
CA VAL A 398 -13.12 40.82 -10.75
C VAL A 398 -14.05 39.64 -10.48
N ARG A 399 -13.52 38.52 -10.00
CA ARG A 399 -14.31 37.36 -9.64
C ARG A 399 -15.35 37.68 -8.57
N ARG A 400 -14.99 38.37 -7.48
CA ARG A 400 -15.92 38.74 -6.42
C ARG A 400 -17.05 39.66 -6.93
N ALA A 401 -16.69 40.64 -7.81
CA ALA A 401 -17.66 41.55 -8.40
C ALA A 401 -18.64 40.83 -9.33
N VAL A 402 -18.14 39.88 -10.16
CA VAL A 402 -18.97 39.13 -11.10
C VAL A 402 -19.82 38.07 -10.41
N LEU A 403 -19.25 37.29 -9.49
CA LEU A 403 -19.93 36.18 -8.79
C LEU A 403 -20.91 36.68 -7.73
N GLY A 404 -20.75 37.89 -7.22
CA GLY A 404 -21.69 38.50 -6.27
C GLY A 404 -23.05 38.84 -6.90
N GLU A 405 -23.11 38.96 -8.24
CA GLU A 405 -24.30 39.40 -8.96
C GLU A 405 -24.80 38.40 -10.02
N ILE A 406 -23.94 37.51 -10.53
CA ILE A 406 -24.31 36.45 -11.50
C ILE A 406 -24.31 35.13 -10.74
N LYS A 407 -25.48 34.68 -10.33
CA LYS A 407 -25.63 33.32 -9.77
C LYS A 407 -25.18 32.31 -10.83
N GLU A 408 -24.15 31.54 -10.50
CA GLU A 408 -23.77 30.29 -11.15
C GLU A 408 -23.04 30.38 -12.52
N ARG A 409 -21.85 30.96 -12.58
CA ARG A 409 -20.84 30.48 -13.51
C ARG A 409 -19.53 30.21 -12.75
N GLN A 410 -19.15 28.92 -12.72
CA GLN A 410 -18.03 28.38 -11.97
C GLN A 410 -16.63 28.69 -12.54
N GLU A 411 -16.49 29.59 -13.48
CA GLU A 411 -15.17 29.89 -14.01
C GLU A 411 -14.53 31.01 -13.19
N GLY A 412 -13.64 30.60 -12.32
CA GLY A 412 -12.77 31.48 -11.56
C GLY A 412 -11.92 32.34 -12.49
N GLY A 413 -11.58 33.55 -12.04
CA GLY A 413 -10.71 34.47 -12.78
C GLY A 413 -9.41 33.80 -13.24
N LEU A 414 -8.69 34.44 -14.11
CA LEU A 414 -7.48 33.95 -14.79
C LEU A 414 -6.49 33.21 -13.90
N TYR A 415 -6.29 33.68 -12.67
CA TYR A 415 -5.41 33.02 -11.68
C TYR A 415 -5.76 31.56 -11.39
N TYR A 416 -7.03 31.15 -11.55
CA TYR A 416 -7.50 29.81 -11.25
C TYR A 416 -7.36 28.82 -12.41
N THR A 417 -6.99 29.29 -13.59
CA THR A 417 -6.71 28.39 -14.70
C THR A 417 -5.42 27.61 -14.43
N LYS A 418 -5.47 26.30 -14.60
CA LYS A 418 -4.31 25.42 -14.36
C LYS A 418 -3.06 25.83 -15.17
N PRO A 419 -3.18 26.09 -16.50
CA PRO A 419 -2.04 26.51 -17.30
C PRO A 419 -1.38 27.80 -16.82
N PHE A 420 -2.20 28.79 -16.43
CA PHE A 420 -1.67 30.05 -15.93
C PHE A 420 -0.91 29.91 -14.60
N ARG A 421 -1.43 29.07 -13.68
CA ARG A 421 -0.73 28.76 -12.41
C ARG A 421 0.59 28.04 -12.65
N GLU A 422 0.62 27.07 -13.56
CA GLU A 422 1.85 26.33 -13.90
C GLU A 422 2.92 27.30 -14.47
N PHE A 423 2.53 28.20 -15.34
CA PHE A 423 3.41 29.23 -15.88
C PHE A 423 3.96 30.15 -14.78
N MET A 424 3.09 30.69 -13.93
CA MET A 424 3.51 31.60 -12.87
C MET A 424 4.38 30.95 -11.80
N ASN A 425 4.10 29.68 -11.47
CA ASN A 425 5.00 28.91 -10.59
C ASN A 425 6.39 28.75 -11.21
N CYS A 426 6.46 28.54 -12.52
CA CYS A 426 7.75 28.50 -13.21
C CYS A 426 8.54 29.81 -13.07
N ILE A 427 7.88 30.96 -13.21
CA ILE A 427 8.53 32.27 -13.03
C ILE A 427 9.03 32.43 -11.59
N LEU A 428 8.26 32.00 -10.60
CA LEU A 428 8.69 32.00 -9.20
C LEU A 428 9.91 31.09 -8.98
N ASP A 429 9.88 29.88 -9.54
CA ASP A 429 11.01 28.95 -9.47
C ASP A 429 12.29 29.55 -10.09
N VAL A 430 12.16 30.28 -11.20
CA VAL A 430 13.27 31.01 -11.84
C VAL A 430 13.83 32.06 -10.89
N TYR A 431 12.96 32.90 -10.36
CA TYR A 431 13.38 33.96 -9.45
C TYR A 431 14.06 33.39 -8.20
N ASP A 432 13.47 32.37 -7.58
CA ASP A 432 14.03 31.71 -6.40
C ASP A 432 15.37 31.07 -6.71
N PHE A 433 15.51 30.47 -7.88
CA PHE A 433 16.79 29.92 -8.33
C PHE A 433 17.87 30.98 -8.41
N PHE A 434 17.64 32.07 -9.16
CA PHE A 434 18.66 33.12 -9.38
C PHE A 434 18.89 33.99 -8.16
N ASN A 435 17.84 34.39 -7.44
CA ASN A 435 17.97 35.31 -6.31
C ASN A 435 18.34 34.57 -4.99
N GLY A 436 17.84 33.38 -4.76
CA GLY A 436 18.08 32.60 -3.55
C GLY A 436 19.25 31.60 -3.71
N THR A 437 19.17 30.75 -4.72
CA THR A 437 20.09 29.62 -4.90
C THR A 437 21.50 30.08 -5.30
N LEU A 438 21.61 30.93 -6.31
CA LEU A 438 22.94 31.40 -6.79
C LEU A 438 23.69 32.28 -5.79
N LYS A 439 22.98 32.99 -4.93
CA LYS A 439 23.61 33.85 -3.88
C LYS A 439 23.94 33.06 -2.62
N SER A 440 23.55 31.79 -2.53
CA SER A 440 23.80 30.95 -1.34
C SER A 440 25.22 30.37 -1.35
N GLU A 441 25.81 30.17 -0.15
CA GLU A 441 27.07 29.43 0.01
C GLU A 441 27.01 27.99 -0.58
N ARG A 442 25.84 27.41 -0.63
CA ARG A 442 25.61 26.07 -1.19
C ARG A 442 25.78 26.04 -2.71
N ALA A 443 25.58 27.18 -3.38
CA ALA A 443 25.77 27.27 -4.83
C ALA A 443 27.24 27.07 -5.26
N LYS A 444 28.19 27.10 -4.31
CA LYS A 444 29.61 26.79 -4.54
C LYS A 444 29.84 25.29 -4.79
N SER A 445 28.85 24.40 -4.48
CA SER A 445 28.88 22.99 -4.81
C SER A 445 28.39 22.75 -6.24
N PRO A 446 29.22 22.24 -7.16
CA PRO A 446 28.80 21.94 -8.54
C PRO A 446 27.59 21.01 -8.60
N GLU A 447 27.51 20.00 -7.72
CA GLU A 447 26.39 19.07 -7.64
C GLU A 447 25.09 19.75 -7.23
N TYR A 448 25.11 20.59 -6.19
CA TYR A 448 23.93 21.33 -5.73
C TYR A 448 23.46 22.30 -6.82
N PHE A 449 24.37 23.03 -7.41
CA PHE A 449 24.08 23.96 -8.50
C PHE A 449 23.40 23.25 -9.69
N TYR A 450 23.98 22.13 -10.14
CA TYR A 450 23.42 21.36 -11.25
C TYR A 450 22.01 20.83 -10.96
N ARG A 451 21.79 20.32 -9.77
CA ARG A 451 20.47 19.83 -9.35
C ARG A 451 19.42 20.94 -9.37
N GLN A 452 19.78 22.11 -8.89
CA GLN A 452 18.88 23.27 -8.93
C GLN A 452 18.63 23.73 -10.37
N MET A 453 19.68 23.78 -11.20
CA MET A 453 19.55 24.09 -12.61
C MET A 453 18.64 23.11 -13.35
N LEU A 454 18.76 21.82 -13.10
CA LEU A 454 17.88 20.83 -13.75
C LEU A 454 16.44 20.88 -13.23
N SER A 455 16.26 21.16 -11.94
CA SER A 455 14.91 21.38 -11.38
C SER A 455 14.25 22.59 -12.05
N PHE A 456 14.97 23.68 -12.14
CA PHE A 456 14.57 24.87 -12.86
C PHE A 456 14.29 24.59 -14.35
N TYR A 457 15.23 23.93 -15.02
CA TYR A 457 15.12 23.58 -16.44
C TYR A 457 13.90 22.69 -16.71
N LYS A 458 13.63 21.72 -15.83
CA LYS A 458 12.45 20.88 -15.88
C LYS A 458 11.15 21.68 -15.80
N SER A 459 11.08 22.64 -14.87
CA SER A 459 9.91 23.52 -14.70
C SER A 459 9.79 24.53 -15.84
N ALA A 460 10.87 25.19 -16.22
CA ALA A 460 10.91 26.20 -17.26
C ALA A 460 10.64 25.65 -18.66
N PHE A 461 11.15 24.46 -18.98
CA PHE A 461 10.96 23.82 -20.26
C PHE A 461 9.47 23.56 -20.57
N PHE A 462 8.74 23.04 -19.61
CA PHE A 462 7.31 22.77 -19.78
C PHE A 462 6.49 24.05 -19.90
N ALA A 463 6.91 25.11 -19.19
CA ALA A 463 6.23 26.39 -19.26
C ALA A 463 6.52 27.11 -20.58
N VAL A 464 7.78 27.21 -20.99
CA VAL A 464 8.18 27.88 -22.25
C VAL A 464 7.57 27.18 -23.47
N ARG A 465 7.58 25.85 -23.51
CA ARG A 465 6.98 25.08 -24.65
C ARG A 465 5.48 25.28 -24.79
N ASN A 466 4.78 25.61 -23.71
CA ASN A 466 3.34 25.83 -23.70
C ASN A 466 2.96 27.30 -23.48
N LEU A 467 3.93 28.20 -23.47
CA LEU A 467 3.74 29.57 -23.07
C LEU A 467 2.73 30.31 -23.95
N ASP A 468 2.88 30.25 -25.29
CA ASP A 468 1.95 30.86 -26.22
C ASP A 468 0.52 30.35 -26.02
N LYS A 469 0.39 29.04 -25.79
CA LYS A 469 -0.91 28.45 -25.51
C LYS A 469 -1.48 28.89 -24.14
N VAL A 470 -0.63 29.07 -23.16
CA VAL A 470 -1.04 29.55 -21.83
C VAL A 470 -1.49 30.98 -21.87
N ILE A 471 -0.74 31.83 -22.58
CA ILE A 471 -1.08 33.26 -22.80
C ILE A 471 -2.39 33.35 -23.60
N GLN A 472 -2.49 32.61 -24.72
CA GLN A 472 -3.71 32.56 -25.51
C GLN A 472 -4.93 32.16 -24.69
N THR A 473 -4.82 31.07 -23.88
CA THR A 473 -5.90 30.62 -23.00
C THR A 473 -6.26 31.69 -21.95
N ALA A 474 -5.28 32.42 -21.46
CA ALA A 474 -5.47 33.52 -20.53
C ALA A 474 -6.22 34.68 -21.17
N GLU A 475 -5.82 35.07 -22.38
CA GLU A 475 -6.46 36.12 -23.17
C GLU A 475 -7.89 35.74 -23.55
N GLU A 476 -8.12 34.50 -24.00
CA GLU A 476 -9.45 33.99 -24.31
C GLU A 476 -10.38 34.04 -23.13
N SER A 477 -9.90 33.61 -21.93
CA SER A 477 -10.66 33.67 -20.68
C SER A 477 -11.03 35.10 -20.27
N LEU A 478 -10.09 36.03 -20.35
CA LEU A 478 -10.34 37.45 -20.08
C LEU A 478 -11.28 38.09 -21.08
N ASN A 479 -11.14 37.75 -22.38
CA ASN A 479 -12.01 38.25 -23.41
C ASN A 479 -13.44 37.73 -23.26
N SER A 480 -13.61 36.45 -22.92
CA SER A 480 -14.94 35.87 -22.61
C SER A 480 -15.60 36.59 -21.44
N LEU A 481 -14.84 36.82 -20.36
CA LEU A 481 -15.35 37.54 -19.20
C LEU A 481 -15.73 38.99 -19.52
N ALA A 482 -14.93 39.70 -20.32
CA ALA A 482 -15.22 41.07 -20.77
C ALA A 482 -16.48 41.11 -21.61
N VAL A 483 -16.69 40.15 -22.55
CA VAL A 483 -17.89 40.06 -23.40
C VAL A 483 -19.14 39.81 -22.53
N ASP A 484 -19.07 38.94 -21.54
CA ASP A 484 -20.20 38.65 -20.67
C ASP A 484 -20.59 39.89 -19.84
N VAL A 485 -19.62 40.62 -19.26
CA VAL A 485 -19.87 41.84 -18.48
C VAL A 485 -20.43 42.96 -19.38
N ASP A 486 -19.88 43.13 -20.59
CA ASP A 486 -20.33 44.13 -21.58
C ASP A 486 -21.73 43.83 -22.09
N LYS A 487 -22.09 42.54 -22.29
CA LYS A 487 -23.44 42.13 -22.64
C LYS A 487 -24.43 42.48 -21.51
N GLU A 488 -24.09 42.14 -20.26
CA GLU A 488 -24.94 42.47 -19.12
C GLU A 488 -25.11 43.99 -18.95
N MET A 489 -24.07 44.77 -19.15
CA MET A 489 -24.14 46.21 -19.15
C MET A 489 -25.12 46.74 -20.20
N ARG A 490 -25.07 46.21 -21.45
CA ARG A 490 -26.04 46.58 -22.50
C ARG A 490 -27.46 46.21 -22.12
N ASP A 491 -27.68 45.08 -21.52
CA ASP A 491 -29.02 44.65 -21.11
C ASP A 491 -29.54 45.52 -19.96
N LEU A 492 -28.72 45.90 -18.99
CA LEU A 492 -29.05 46.85 -17.94
C LEU A 492 -29.40 48.24 -18.50
N MET A 493 -28.68 48.73 -19.52
CA MET A 493 -28.95 50.00 -20.18
C MET A 493 -30.30 49.96 -20.92
N ARG A 494 -30.57 48.85 -21.66
CA ARG A 494 -31.87 48.64 -22.33
C ARG A 494 -33.03 48.56 -21.35
N PHE A 495 -32.82 47.92 -20.21
CA PHE A 495 -33.82 47.83 -19.18
C PHE A 495 -34.13 49.22 -18.52
N LYS A 496 -33.05 49.98 -18.26
CA LYS A 496 -33.16 51.36 -17.77
C LYS A 496 -33.99 52.26 -18.72
N GLN A 497 -33.80 52.10 -20.03
CA GLN A 497 -34.55 52.83 -21.05
C GLN A 497 -36.04 52.44 -21.09
N ARG A 498 -36.42 51.22 -20.72
CA ARG A 498 -37.80 50.72 -20.77
C ARG A 498 -38.64 51.09 -19.55
N ILE A 499 -38.05 51.26 -18.37
CA ILE A 499 -38.77 51.45 -17.11
C ILE A 499 -39.09 52.91 -16.79
N GLY A 500 -38.51 53.87 -17.49
CA GLY A 500 -38.76 55.28 -17.18
C GLY A 500 -38.26 55.69 -15.75
N ASN A 501 -38.83 56.69 -15.16
CA ASN A 501 -38.31 57.37 -13.94
C ASN A 501 -38.36 56.57 -12.61
N VAL A 502 -38.45 55.29 -12.60
CA VAL A 502 -38.48 54.51 -11.37
C VAL A 502 -37.05 54.02 -11.03
N ASP A 503 -36.52 54.45 -9.87
CA ASP A 503 -35.26 54.08 -9.22
C ASP A 503 -33.98 54.15 -10.11
N VAL A 504 -33.75 55.28 -10.72
CA VAL A 504 -32.58 55.61 -11.53
C VAL A 504 -31.25 55.34 -10.80
N TYR A 505 -31.22 55.52 -9.47
CA TYR A 505 -30.02 55.37 -8.66
C TYR A 505 -29.50 53.93 -8.59
N ILE A 506 -30.36 52.94 -8.45
CA ILE A 506 -29.96 51.51 -8.39
C ILE A 506 -29.35 51.06 -9.72
N TYR A 507 -29.92 51.48 -10.83
CA TYR A 507 -29.39 51.14 -12.16
C TYR A 507 -28.12 51.91 -12.51
N ALA A 508 -28.01 53.19 -12.06
CA ALA A 508 -26.80 53.96 -12.23
C ALA A 508 -25.62 53.35 -11.48
N ASP A 509 -25.81 52.94 -10.24
CA ASP A 509 -24.80 52.26 -9.42
C ASP A 509 -24.35 50.92 -10.05
N ARG A 510 -25.31 50.12 -10.54
CA ARG A 510 -24.98 48.86 -11.25
C ARG A 510 -24.19 49.08 -12.54
N ILE A 511 -24.54 50.12 -13.32
CA ILE A 511 -23.81 50.43 -14.55
C ILE A 511 -22.40 50.90 -14.23
N GLU A 512 -22.21 51.71 -13.18
CA GLU A 512 -20.90 52.21 -12.77
C GLU A 512 -20.03 51.04 -12.27
N ARG A 513 -20.55 50.13 -11.46
CA ARG A 513 -19.85 48.92 -11.06
C ARG A 513 -19.42 48.03 -12.27
N ARG A 514 -20.27 47.94 -13.30
CA ARG A 514 -19.87 47.20 -14.53
C ARG A 514 -18.73 47.86 -15.28
N LYS A 515 -18.70 49.19 -15.32
CA LYS A 515 -17.57 49.94 -15.90
C LYS A 515 -16.31 49.71 -15.12
N GLU A 516 -16.37 49.72 -13.77
CA GLU A 516 -15.21 49.42 -12.92
C GLU A 516 -14.67 48.02 -13.17
N ILE A 517 -15.56 47.02 -13.30
CA ILE A 517 -15.17 45.64 -13.61
C ILE A 517 -14.46 45.55 -14.97
N LEU A 518 -14.98 46.23 -16.00
CA LEU A 518 -14.33 46.25 -17.33
C LEU A 518 -12.94 46.93 -17.28
N GLN A 519 -12.80 48.01 -16.49
CA GLN A 519 -11.49 48.64 -16.30
C GLN A 519 -10.49 47.71 -15.57
N GLU A 520 -10.95 46.95 -14.58
CA GLU A 520 -10.12 45.96 -13.90
C GLU A 520 -9.71 44.79 -14.82
N ILE A 521 -10.62 44.33 -15.68
CA ILE A 521 -10.31 43.32 -16.71
C ILE A 521 -9.23 43.84 -17.63
N GLU A 522 -9.33 45.11 -18.09
CA GLU A 522 -8.35 45.74 -19.00
C GLU A 522 -6.98 45.89 -18.32
N LYS A 523 -6.94 46.24 -17.02
CA LYS A 523 -5.70 46.29 -16.24
C LYS A 523 -5.05 44.89 -16.16
N VAL A 524 -5.84 43.82 -16.02
CA VAL A 524 -5.31 42.46 -16.02
C VAL A 524 -4.77 42.07 -17.38
N LYS A 525 -5.45 42.43 -18.48
CA LYS A 525 -4.97 42.21 -19.86
C LYS A 525 -3.63 42.88 -20.11
N ASN A 526 -3.50 44.17 -19.70
CA ASN A 526 -2.23 44.88 -19.85
C ASN A 526 -1.07 44.22 -19.10
N LYS A 527 -1.34 43.64 -17.93
CA LYS A 527 -0.31 42.89 -17.18
C LYS A 527 0.05 41.57 -17.83
N VAL A 528 -0.90 40.87 -18.46
CA VAL A 528 -0.65 39.64 -19.24
C VAL A 528 0.21 39.99 -20.46
N ALA A 529 -0.09 41.10 -21.15
CA ALA A 529 0.70 41.59 -22.29
C ALA A 529 2.15 41.93 -21.85
N LEU A 530 2.32 42.59 -20.69
CA LEU A 530 3.66 42.86 -20.13
C LEU A 530 4.47 41.59 -19.86
N ILE A 531 3.82 40.50 -19.36
CA ILE A 531 4.48 39.22 -19.19
C ILE A 531 4.92 38.65 -20.54
N GLN A 532 4.10 38.78 -21.58
CA GLN A 532 4.43 38.35 -22.93
C GLN A 532 5.64 39.09 -23.50
N GLU A 533 5.68 40.40 -23.33
CA GLU A 533 6.81 41.26 -23.79
C GLU A 533 8.11 40.92 -23.09
N ASN A 534 8.07 40.70 -21.76
CA ASN A 534 9.25 40.40 -20.97
C ASN A 534 9.75 38.96 -21.09
N ASN A 535 9.05 38.14 -21.84
CA ASN A 535 9.39 36.73 -22.01
C ASN A 535 10.56 36.48 -22.97
N VAL A 536 10.96 37.51 -23.72
CA VAL A 536 12.08 37.41 -24.66
C VAL A 536 13.38 37.04 -23.96
N ALA A 537 13.71 37.72 -22.84
CA ALA A 537 14.92 37.43 -22.08
C ALA A 537 14.94 36.02 -21.49
N PHE A 538 13.75 35.50 -21.18
CA PHE A 538 13.60 34.10 -20.71
C PHE A 538 13.91 33.11 -21.83
N SER A 539 13.40 33.35 -23.02
CA SER A 539 13.69 32.54 -24.18
C SER A 539 15.16 32.62 -24.59
N GLU A 540 15.76 33.80 -24.54
CA GLU A 540 17.18 34.01 -24.82
C GLU A 540 18.08 33.29 -23.81
N PHE A 541 17.74 33.32 -22.54
CA PHE A 541 18.47 32.57 -21.50
C PHE A 541 18.36 31.06 -21.70
N TYR A 542 17.18 30.60 -22.08
CA TYR A 542 16.94 29.20 -22.40
C TYR A 542 17.75 28.76 -23.62
N GLU A 543 17.79 29.59 -24.68
CA GLU A 543 18.59 29.35 -25.86
C GLU A 543 20.10 29.38 -25.55
N TYR A 544 20.54 30.30 -24.68
CA TYR A 544 21.91 30.34 -24.18
C TYR A 544 22.28 29.04 -23.47
N LEU A 545 21.46 28.58 -22.54
CA LEU A 545 21.68 27.32 -21.85
C LEU A 545 21.70 26.12 -22.81
N CYS A 546 20.86 26.10 -23.82
CA CYS A 546 20.80 25.03 -24.82
C CYS A 546 21.89 25.19 -25.90
N GLY A 547 22.47 26.34 -26.06
CA GLY A 547 23.49 26.67 -27.08
C GLY A 547 24.90 26.32 -26.73
N GLU A 548 25.23 26.19 -25.44
CA GLU A 548 26.59 25.94 -24.96
C GLU A 548 27.04 24.48 -25.19
N LYS A 549 28.36 24.25 -25.36
CA LYS A 549 28.94 22.92 -25.66
C LYS A 549 28.55 21.83 -24.68
N THR A 550 28.36 22.15 -23.43
CA THR A 550 27.96 21.18 -22.39
C THR A 550 26.54 20.68 -22.63
N PHE A 551 25.65 21.56 -23.01
CA PHE A 551 24.28 21.20 -23.38
C PHE A 551 24.19 20.66 -24.81
N SER A 552 25.08 21.01 -25.70
CA SER A 552 25.12 20.41 -27.04
C SER A 552 25.45 18.91 -27.00
N GLN A 553 26.13 18.46 -25.92
CA GLN A 553 26.34 17.03 -25.67
C GLN A 553 25.04 16.33 -25.22
N VAL A 554 24.11 17.07 -24.63
CA VAL A 554 22.79 16.57 -24.19
C VAL A 554 21.73 16.80 -25.26
N GLY A 555 21.96 17.69 -26.22
CA GLY A 555 21.07 18.04 -27.34
C GLY A 555 20.45 19.44 -27.19
N ARG A 556 20.42 20.21 -28.28
CA ARG A 556 19.73 21.50 -28.33
C ARG A 556 18.22 21.30 -28.17
N GLY A 557 17.60 22.06 -27.34
CA GLY A 557 16.18 21.96 -27.04
C GLY A 557 15.81 20.67 -26.29
N ALA A 558 16.80 20.02 -25.64
CA ALA A 558 16.59 18.80 -24.90
C ALA A 558 15.66 19.04 -23.70
N ASP A 559 14.58 18.30 -23.65
CA ASP A 559 13.76 18.24 -22.45
C ASP A 559 14.41 17.35 -21.37
N PHE A 560 13.78 17.30 -20.20
CA PHE A 560 14.24 16.43 -19.12
C PHE A 560 14.38 14.97 -19.58
N VAL A 561 13.49 14.51 -20.45
CA VAL A 561 13.52 13.18 -21.04
C VAL A 561 14.76 12.97 -21.91
N ASP A 562 15.17 13.98 -22.68
CA ASP A 562 16.37 13.90 -23.52
C ASP A 562 17.65 13.88 -22.67
N ILE A 563 17.67 14.61 -21.56
CA ILE A 563 18.76 14.56 -20.59
C ILE A 563 18.88 13.13 -20.01
N ILE A 564 17.76 12.53 -19.61
CA ILE A 564 17.73 11.14 -19.15
C ILE A 564 18.18 10.16 -20.24
N ARG A 565 17.74 10.35 -21.50
CA ARG A 565 18.20 9.54 -22.64
C ARG A 565 19.69 9.64 -22.87
N TYR A 566 20.29 10.82 -22.71
CA TYR A 566 21.73 10.99 -22.81
C TYR A 566 22.45 10.16 -21.77
N PHE A 567 22.12 10.31 -20.46
CA PHE A 567 22.74 9.53 -19.41
C PHE A 567 22.49 8.03 -19.55
N TYR A 568 21.29 7.61 -19.96
CA TYR A 568 20.99 6.24 -20.26
C TYR A 568 21.90 5.67 -21.37
N ARG A 569 22.13 6.43 -22.43
CA ARG A 569 23.02 6.04 -23.52
C ARG A 569 24.47 5.94 -23.05
N GLU A 570 24.94 6.89 -22.28
CA GLU A 570 26.33 6.97 -21.83
C GLU A 570 26.68 5.97 -20.71
N THR A 571 25.70 5.43 -20.05
CA THR A 571 25.86 4.41 -18.98
C THR A 571 25.29 3.07 -19.43
N VAL A 572 24.00 2.86 -19.30
CA VAL A 572 23.28 1.58 -19.49
C VAL A 572 23.52 1.00 -20.88
N LYS A 573 23.30 1.79 -21.93
CA LYS A 573 23.39 1.30 -23.31
C LYS A 573 24.79 0.89 -23.71
N LYS A 574 25.83 1.58 -23.25
CA LYS A 574 27.23 1.21 -23.49
C LYS A 574 27.59 -0.09 -22.81
N PHE A 575 27.08 -0.33 -21.59
CA PHE A 575 27.29 -1.59 -20.88
C PHE A 575 26.54 -2.75 -21.53
N LYS A 576 25.30 -2.56 -21.98
CA LYS A 576 24.59 -3.59 -22.75
C LYS A 576 25.42 -4.07 -23.93
N ILE A 577 25.95 -3.14 -24.71
CA ILE A 577 26.81 -3.47 -25.86
C ILE A 577 28.05 -4.24 -25.41
N LYS A 578 28.69 -3.84 -24.29
CA LYS A 578 29.86 -4.53 -23.72
C LYS A 578 29.57 -6.01 -23.38
N TYR A 579 28.33 -6.30 -22.93
CA TYR A 579 27.90 -7.66 -22.61
C TYR A 579 27.19 -8.38 -23.77
N GLY A 580 27.29 -7.87 -24.99
CA GLY A 580 26.69 -8.50 -26.18
C GLY A 580 25.16 -8.41 -26.27
N MET A 581 24.54 -7.61 -25.41
CA MET A 581 23.08 -7.41 -25.41
C MET A 581 22.67 -6.40 -26.49
N THR A 582 21.48 -6.60 -27.05
CA THR A 582 20.93 -5.61 -27.98
C THR A 582 20.61 -4.30 -27.27
N SER A 583 21.12 -3.19 -27.82
CA SER A 583 20.82 -1.83 -27.32
C SER A 583 19.51 -1.26 -27.84
N LYS A 584 18.80 -1.98 -28.73
CA LYS A 584 17.55 -1.50 -29.34
C LYS A 584 16.32 -1.77 -28.46
N LYS A 585 16.36 -2.79 -27.61
CA LYS A 585 15.28 -3.16 -26.71
C LYS A 585 15.54 -2.67 -25.30
N MET A 586 14.50 -2.34 -24.58
CA MET A 586 14.50 -2.05 -23.15
C MET A 586 13.99 -3.28 -22.38
N TYR A 587 14.53 -3.46 -21.20
CA TYR A 587 14.25 -4.60 -20.33
C TYR A 587 13.75 -4.13 -18.97
N PRO A 588 13.16 -5.00 -18.14
CA PRO A 588 12.71 -4.62 -16.80
C PRO A 588 13.77 -3.93 -15.93
N SER A 589 15.05 -4.36 -16.01
CA SER A 589 16.16 -3.72 -15.29
C SER A 589 16.42 -2.26 -15.71
N ASP A 590 16.02 -1.87 -16.91
CA ASP A 590 16.18 -0.50 -17.39
C ASP A 590 15.28 0.49 -16.65
N ALA A 591 14.14 0.05 -16.13
CA ALA A 591 13.27 0.89 -15.32
C ALA A 591 14.00 1.34 -14.04
N TYR A 592 14.64 0.40 -13.32
CA TYR A 592 15.48 0.71 -12.18
C TYR A 592 16.66 1.62 -12.57
N ALA A 593 17.39 1.26 -13.63
CA ALA A 593 18.56 2.01 -14.08
C ALA A 593 18.24 3.48 -14.40
N ILE A 594 17.10 3.72 -15.07
CA ILE A 594 16.64 5.08 -15.38
C ILE A 594 16.18 5.81 -14.12
N CYS A 595 15.52 5.12 -13.16
CA CYS A 595 15.20 5.70 -11.86
C CYS A 595 16.46 6.12 -11.07
N VAL A 596 17.55 5.36 -11.13
CA VAL A 596 18.85 5.75 -10.53
C VAL A 596 19.35 7.05 -11.16
N ILE A 597 19.28 7.18 -12.48
CA ILE A 597 19.66 8.41 -13.20
C ILE A 597 18.76 9.57 -12.75
N CYS A 598 17.44 9.37 -12.75
CA CYS A 598 16.48 10.38 -12.29
C CYS A 598 16.76 10.84 -10.84
N ALA A 599 17.06 9.88 -9.95
CA ALA A 599 17.38 10.18 -8.55
C ALA A 599 18.73 10.90 -8.36
N GLY A 600 19.62 10.78 -9.33
CA GLY A 600 20.85 11.57 -9.39
C GLY A 600 20.62 13.02 -9.81
N ILE A 601 19.57 13.27 -10.59
CA ILE A 601 19.25 14.55 -11.22
C ILE A 601 18.19 15.31 -10.42
N SER A 602 17.11 14.65 -10.02
CA SER A 602 15.96 15.26 -9.32
C SER A 602 16.11 15.16 -7.80
N GLU A 603 15.81 16.24 -7.08
CA GLU A 603 15.78 16.22 -5.62
C GLU A 603 14.59 15.45 -5.05
N ARG A 604 13.47 15.47 -5.76
CA ARG A 604 12.22 14.87 -5.34
C ARG A 604 11.63 14.03 -6.46
N LEU A 605 11.55 12.76 -6.23
CA LEU A 605 10.81 11.82 -7.06
C LEU A 605 9.48 11.46 -6.38
N SER A 606 8.49 11.08 -7.18
CA SER A 606 7.17 10.69 -6.69
C SER A 606 6.68 9.42 -7.40
N PRO A 607 5.80 8.62 -6.82
CA PRO A 607 5.08 8.87 -5.57
C PRO A 607 5.93 8.61 -4.31
N VAL A 608 5.60 9.30 -3.22
CA VAL A 608 6.24 9.15 -1.92
C VAL A 608 5.21 8.56 -0.95
N TYR A 609 5.64 7.61 -0.14
CA TYR A 609 4.82 6.94 0.87
C TYR A 609 5.41 7.15 2.26
N SER A 610 4.57 7.13 3.28
CA SER A 610 4.99 7.24 4.68
C SER A 610 5.29 5.88 5.31
N TYR A 611 4.73 4.81 4.73
CA TYR A 611 4.92 3.43 5.17
C TYR A 611 5.20 2.54 3.98
N VAL A 612 6.29 1.78 4.06
CA VAL A 612 6.69 0.83 3.02
C VAL A 612 6.81 -0.56 3.63
N PHE A 613 5.90 -1.44 3.23
CA PHE A 613 5.92 -2.85 3.57
C PHE A 613 6.53 -3.64 2.42
N VAL A 614 7.41 -4.57 2.72
CA VAL A 614 8.07 -5.37 1.68
C VAL A 614 7.90 -6.84 2.02
N ASP A 615 7.24 -7.59 1.16
CA ASP A 615 7.17 -9.05 1.26
C ASP A 615 8.22 -9.72 0.37
N GLU A 616 8.73 -10.87 0.80
CA GLU A 616 9.88 -11.56 0.19
C GLU A 616 11.08 -10.62 -0.03
N GLY A 617 11.35 -9.79 0.97
CA GLY A 617 12.33 -8.70 0.89
C GLY A 617 13.74 -9.13 0.55
N GLN A 618 14.11 -10.40 0.76
CA GLN A 618 15.41 -10.95 0.37
C GLN A 618 15.66 -10.93 -1.16
N ASP A 619 14.61 -10.76 -1.98
CA ASP A 619 14.74 -10.76 -3.44
C ASP A 619 15.05 -9.38 -4.04
N ILE A 620 14.95 -8.33 -3.24
CA ILE A 620 15.26 -6.94 -3.63
C ILE A 620 16.73 -6.66 -3.31
N SER A 621 17.46 -6.05 -4.24
CA SER A 621 18.87 -5.72 -4.03
C SER A 621 19.07 -4.57 -3.03
N PRO A 622 20.24 -4.51 -2.33
CA PRO A 622 20.57 -3.37 -1.48
C PRO A 622 20.45 -2.03 -2.21
N CYS A 623 20.90 -1.96 -3.46
CA CYS A 623 20.85 -0.73 -4.26
C CYS A 623 19.41 -0.32 -4.63
N GLU A 624 18.49 -1.27 -4.83
CA GLU A 624 17.07 -0.98 -5.02
C GLU A 624 16.47 -0.43 -3.71
N TYR A 625 16.81 -1.02 -2.57
CA TYR A 625 16.38 -0.49 -1.26
C TYR A 625 16.89 0.92 -1.02
N ASP A 626 18.14 1.20 -1.33
CA ASP A 626 18.71 2.54 -1.21
C ASP A 626 17.96 3.57 -2.06
N LEU A 627 17.58 3.19 -3.28
CA LEU A 627 16.79 4.04 -4.15
C LEU A 627 15.37 4.25 -3.60
N ILE A 628 14.69 3.18 -3.15
CA ILE A 628 13.35 3.27 -2.58
C ILE A 628 13.37 4.13 -1.30
N ARG A 629 14.38 3.97 -0.44
CA ARG A 629 14.58 4.79 0.76
C ARG A 629 14.91 6.25 0.41
N LYS A 630 15.69 6.48 -0.63
CA LYS A 630 16.00 7.84 -1.11
C LYS A 630 14.75 8.57 -1.60
N ILE A 631 13.83 7.86 -2.24
CA ILE A 631 12.53 8.41 -2.67
C ILE A 631 11.63 8.66 -1.46
N ASN A 632 11.57 7.71 -0.52
CA ASN A 632 10.69 7.71 0.64
C ASN A 632 11.47 8.02 1.94
N LYS A 633 12.17 9.15 2.00
CA LYS A 633 13.13 9.51 3.06
C LYS A 633 12.59 9.46 4.49
N LYS A 634 11.30 9.67 4.68
CA LYS A 634 10.63 9.71 5.98
C LYS A 634 9.77 8.47 6.25
N ALA A 635 9.80 7.48 5.36
CA ALA A 635 8.97 6.30 5.52
C ALA A 635 9.50 5.37 6.62
N ALA A 636 8.57 4.76 7.34
CA ALA A 636 8.83 3.58 8.14
C ALA A 636 8.84 2.34 7.22
N PHE A 637 9.91 1.54 7.31
CA PHE A 637 10.09 0.33 6.52
C PHE A 637 9.86 -0.91 7.38
N ASN A 638 8.94 -1.76 6.96
CA ASN A 638 8.71 -3.06 7.56
C ASN A 638 8.99 -4.14 6.50
N ILE A 639 10.08 -4.86 6.64
CA ILE A 639 10.58 -5.82 5.65
C ILE A 639 10.35 -7.25 6.17
N PHE A 640 9.72 -8.08 5.35
CA PHE A 640 9.40 -9.47 5.64
C PHE A 640 10.12 -10.36 4.63
N GLY A 641 10.94 -11.28 5.09
CA GLY A 641 11.74 -12.09 4.19
C GLY A 641 12.34 -13.34 4.82
N ASP A 642 13.02 -14.11 3.97
CA ASP A 642 13.74 -15.31 4.35
C ASP A 642 15.03 -15.41 3.52
N ILE A 643 16.16 -15.08 4.14
CA ILE A 643 17.48 -15.11 3.47
C ILE A 643 17.75 -16.48 2.85
N ALA A 644 17.32 -17.57 3.52
CA ALA A 644 17.52 -18.93 3.02
C ALA A 644 16.78 -19.19 1.70
N GLN A 645 15.76 -18.40 1.35
CA GLN A 645 15.04 -18.46 0.08
C GLN A 645 15.61 -17.55 -1.01
N ASN A 646 16.75 -16.90 -0.77
CA ASN A 646 17.41 -16.13 -1.81
C ASN A 646 18.11 -17.08 -2.80
N VAL A 647 17.65 -17.08 -4.05
CA VAL A 647 18.21 -17.88 -5.16
C VAL A 647 19.06 -17.04 -6.12
N THR A 648 19.07 -15.70 -5.94
CA THR A 648 19.84 -14.78 -6.79
C THR A 648 20.90 -14.07 -5.97
N SER A 649 22.03 -14.74 -5.77
CA SER A 649 23.15 -14.22 -4.97
C SER A 649 23.70 -12.87 -5.44
N TRP A 650 23.50 -12.53 -6.72
CA TRP A 650 23.96 -11.27 -7.32
C TRP A 650 22.95 -10.10 -7.14
N ARG A 651 21.70 -10.38 -6.72
CA ARG A 651 20.67 -9.34 -6.54
C ARG A 651 20.19 -9.24 -5.11
N GLY A 652 19.80 -10.35 -4.52
CA GLY A 652 19.09 -10.36 -3.23
C GLY A 652 19.99 -10.11 -2.02
N ILE A 653 19.34 -9.98 -0.87
CA ILE A 653 19.99 -9.83 0.43
C ILE A 653 20.49 -11.20 0.91
N THR A 654 21.75 -11.27 1.31
CA THR A 654 22.36 -12.46 1.90
C THR A 654 22.61 -12.33 3.39
N ASP A 655 22.60 -11.10 3.90
CA ASP A 655 22.76 -10.77 5.31
C ASP A 655 22.02 -9.47 5.63
N TRP A 656 21.06 -9.53 6.56
CA TRP A 656 20.24 -8.38 6.94
C TRP A 656 21.04 -7.32 7.70
N GLU A 657 21.94 -7.73 8.60
CA GLU A 657 22.71 -6.80 9.44
C GLU A 657 23.61 -5.91 8.60
N SER A 658 24.25 -6.48 7.59
CA SER A 658 25.11 -5.72 6.67
C SER A 658 24.32 -4.78 5.77
N ALA A 659 23.10 -5.15 5.37
CA ALA A 659 22.24 -4.34 4.50
C ALA A 659 21.49 -3.25 5.25
N PHE A 660 21.15 -3.49 6.54
CA PHE A 660 20.26 -2.63 7.34
C PHE A 660 20.72 -2.51 8.80
N ALA A 661 21.90 -1.99 9.03
CA ALA A 661 22.53 -1.89 10.36
C ALA A 661 21.68 -1.16 11.44
N SER A 662 20.69 -0.36 11.05
CA SER A 662 19.83 0.41 11.97
C SER A 662 18.43 -0.18 12.15
N PHE A 663 18.14 -1.36 11.58
CA PHE A 663 16.82 -1.99 11.70
C PHE A 663 16.81 -3.04 12.80
N ASP A 664 15.71 -3.11 13.54
CA ASP A 664 15.49 -4.20 14.48
C ASP A 664 15.18 -5.50 13.72
N ILE A 665 15.85 -6.60 14.03
CA ILE A 665 15.65 -7.88 13.36
C ILE A 665 14.89 -8.83 14.29
N HIS A 666 13.70 -9.22 13.88
CA HIS A 666 12.88 -10.24 14.55
C HIS A 666 12.96 -11.56 13.81
N THR A 667 12.90 -12.68 14.52
CA THR A 667 13.01 -14.01 13.91
C THR A 667 11.82 -14.91 14.26
N LEU A 668 11.23 -15.53 13.23
CA LEU A 668 10.20 -16.57 13.37
C LEU A 668 10.71 -17.89 12.77
N ASN A 669 11.03 -18.86 13.63
CA ASN A 669 11.57 -20.16 13.22
C ASN A 669 10.53 -21.28 13.17
N GLN A 670 9.29 -20.99 13.53
CA GLN A 670 8.19 -21.94 13.60
C GLN A 670 7.50 -22.07 12.24
N ASN A 671 7.37 -23.31 11.76
CA ASN A 671 6.66 -23.61 10.51
C ASN A 671 5.28 -24.20 10.82
N TYR A 672 4.23 -23.49 10.40
CA TYR A 672 2.82 -23.87 10.58
C TYR A 672 2.20 -24.53 9.33
N ARG A 673 2.94 -24.55 8.23
CA ARG A 673 2.42 -24.88 6.90
C ARG A 673 2.62 -26.35 6.53
N ASN A 674 3.84 -26.83 6.69
CA ASN A 674 4.25 -28.14 6.24
C ASN A 674 4.05 -29.20 7.34
N THR A 675 3.95 -30.47 6.96
CA THR A 675 3.92 -31.56 7.94
C THR A 675 5.22 -31.65 8.73
N ASN A 676 5.16 -32.17 9.97
CA ASN A 676 6.31 -32.33 10.83
C ASN A 676 7.44 -33.08 10.12
N GLN A 677 7.12 -34.14 9.38
CA GLN A 677 8.11 -34.94 8.67
C GLN A 677 8.81 -34.20 7.54
N ILE A 678 8.12 -33.29 6.86
CA ILE A 678 8.74 -32.42 5.84
C ILE A 678 9.67 -31.41 6.52
N VAL A 679 9.22 -30.74 7.57
CA VAL A 679 10.02 -29.75 8.31
C VAL A 679 11.29 -30.39 8.89
N GLU A 680 11.18 -31.52 9.53
CA GLU A 680 12.33 -32.28 10.08
C GLU A 680 13.32 -32.70 8.99
N TYR A 681 12.80 -33.21 7.86
CA TYR A 681 13.64 -33.58 6.71
C TYR A 681 14.42 -32.37 6.17
N VAL A 682 13.73 -31.24 5.92
CA VAL A 682 14.33 -30.02 5.38
C VAL A 682 15.35 -29.44 6.35
N SER A 683 14.98 -29.34 7.62
CA SER A 683 15.85 -28.80 8.67
C SER A 683 17.14 -29.62 8.80
N LYS A 684 17.03 -30.95 8.83
CA LYS A 684 18.17 -31.85 8.92
C LYS A 684 19.03 -31.86 7.63
N LYS A 685 18.39 -31.88 6.45
CA LYS A 685 19.07 -31.95 5.15
C LYS A 685 19.87 -30.70 4.83
N LEU A 686 19.33 -29.52 5.20
CA LEU A 686 19.89 -28.20 4.85
C LEU A 686 20.55 -27.47 6.04
N GLY A 687 20.50 -28.03 7.24
CA GLY A 687 21.09 -27.42 8.44
C GLY A 687 20.35 -26.17 8.92
N LEU A 688 19.03 -26.09 8.70
CA LEU A 688 18.21 -24.94 9.06
C LEU A 688 17.59 -25.13 10.45
N GLY A 689 17.52 -24.08 11.24
CA GLY A 689 16.94 -24.09 12.60
C GLY A 689 15.40 -24.00 12.63
N MET A 690 14.70 -24.68 11.71
CA MET A 690 13.24 -24.66 11.64
C MET A 690 12.65 -25.55 12.71
N GLN A 691 11.64 -25.04 13.42
CA GLN A 691 10.86 -25.79 14.41
C GLN A 691 9.56 -26.28 13.77
N SER A 692 9.25 -27.55 13.97
CA SER A 692 8.03 -28.17 13.51
C SER A 692 6.94 -28.02 14.57
N ILE A 693 5.85 -27.41 14.20
CA ILE A 693 4.63 -27.29 15.02
C ILE A 693 3.38 -27.60 14.19
N GLY A 694 3.59 -28.18 13.04
CA GLY A 694 2.53 -28.65 12.17
C GLY A 694 1.89 -29.96 12.62
N TYR A 695 1.22 -30.60 11.71
CA TYR A 695 0.59 -31.93 11.90
C TYR A 695 1.48 -33.02 11.29
N ASP A 696 1.27 -34.24 11.78
CA ASP A 696 2.00 -35.40 11.27
C ASP A 696 1.51 -35.78 9.87
N GLY A 697 2.46 -36.08 9.02
CA GLY A 697 2.24 -36.53 7.65
C GLY A 697 3.07 -37.78 7.32
N PRO A 698 3.05 -38.23 6.07
CA PRO A 698 3.90 -39.34 5.64
C PRO A 698 5.37 -38.95 5.69
N LYS A 699 6.24 -39.94 5.95
CA LYS A 699 7.70 -39.76 5.83
C LYS A 699 8.07 -39.33 4.41
N VAL A 700 9.05 -38.43 4.30
CA VAL A 700 9.59 -38.02 2.99
C VAL A 700 10.13 -39.24 2.24
N SER A 701 9.63 -39.45 1.03
CA SER A 701 9.95 -40.61 0.21
C SER A 701 11.15 -40.31 -0.69
N LYS A 702 12.08 -41.27 -0.80
CA LYS A 702 13.12 -41.24 -1.83
C LYS A 702 12.67 -42.12 -3.00
N ILE A 703 12.61 -41.55 -4.18
CA ILE A 703 12.13 -42.21 -5.40
C ILE A 703 13.12 -41.99 -6.55
N ASN A 704 13.00 -42.76 -7.61
CA ASN A 704 13.66 -42.52 -8.87
C ASN A 704 12.69 -41.98 -9.92
N ALA A 705 13.20 -41.55 -11.09
CA ALA A 705 12.37 -40.97 -12.15
C ALA A 705 11.21 -41.89 -12.62
N ARG A 706 11.36 -43.21 -12.53
CA ARG A 706 10.29 -44.19 -12.86
C ARG A 706 9.19 -44.20 -11.80
N GLY A 707 9.48 -43.81 -10.56
CA GLY A 707 8.55 -43.78 -9.43
C GLY A 707 7.59 -42.61 -9.41
N ILE A 708 7.82 -41.56 -10.23
CA ILE A 708 7.02 -40.33 -10.22
C ILE A 708 5.53 -40.60 -10.41
N SER A 709 5.15 -41.38 -11.44
CA SER A 709 3.74 -41.70 -11.70
C SER A 709 3.11 -42.51 -10.58
N GLY A 710 3.88 -43.42 -9.97
CA GLY A 710 3.43 -44.21 -8.81
C GLY A 710 3.21 -43.36 -7.58
N PHE A 711 4.10 -42.38 -7.32
CA PHE A 711 3.92 -41.47 -6.19
C PHE A 711 2.65 -40.63 -6.29
N PHE A 712 2.29 -40.15 -7.47
CA PHE A 712 1.10 -39.32 -7.68
C PHE A 712 -0.20 -40.14 -7.90
N LYS A 713 -0.10 -41.47 -8.01
CA LYS A 713 -1.27 -42.34 -8.21
C LYS A 713 -2.20 -42.23 -7.00
N ASP A 714 -3.47 -42.10 -7.26
CA ASP A 714 -4.56 -41.99 -6.27
C ASP A 714 -4.48 -40.82 -5.28
N LYS A 715 -3.52 -39.85 -5.47
CA LYS A 715 -3.43 -38.66 -4.63
C LYS A 715 -4.41 -37.59 -5.08
N LYS A 716 -5.09 -37.00 -4.09
CA LYS A 716 -6.00 -35.86 -4.25
C LYS A 716 -5.25 -34.53 -4.07
N GLY A 717 -5.81 -33.46 -4.64
CA GLY A 717 -5.25 -32.10 -4.49
C GLY A 717 -4.24 -31.73 -5.58
N LEU A 718 -3.56 -30.60 -5.38
CA LEU A 718 -2.58 -30.06 -6.32
C LEU A 718 -1.28 -30.88 -6.28
N LYS A 719 -0.75 -31.19 -7.45
CA LYS A 719 0.43 -32.03 -7.64
C LYS A 719 1.49 -31.23 -8.39
N ALA A 720 2.74 -31.26 -7.92
CA ALA A 720 3.83 -30.63 -8.62
C ALA A 720 5.08 -31.50 -8.70
N LEU A 721 5.78 -31.37 -9.82
CA LEU A 721 7.16 -31.81 -9.99
C LEU A 721 8.02 -30.57 -10.18
N ILE A 722 8.97 -30.36 -9.27
CA ILE A 722 9.83 -29.19 -9.23
C ILE A 722 11.28 -29.62 -9.50
N CYS A 723 11.96 -28.93 -10.42
CA CYS A 723 13.32 -29.26 -10.83
C CYS A 723 14.10 -28.01 -11.26
N ALA A 724 15.38 -28.13 -11.56
CA ALA A 724 16.16 -27.08 -12.19
C ALA A 724 15.67 -26.83 -13.63
N ASP A 725 15.74 -25.56 -14.08
CA ASP A 725 15.40 -25.20 -15.47
C ASP A 725 16.14 -26.05 -16.52
N SER A 726 17.39 -26.36 -16.26
CA SER A 726 18.24 -27.11 -17.16
C SER A 726 17.79 -28.55 -17.43
N VAL A 727 17.02 -29.14 -16.50
CA VAL A 727 16.53 -30.51 -16.61
C VAL A 727 15.01 -30.61 -16.77
N LYS A 728 14.30 -29.51 -16.79
CA LYS A 728 12.85 -29.45 -16.85
C LYS A 728 12.28 -30.23 -18.04
N GLU A 729 12.86 -30.07 -19.20
CA GLU A 729 12.47 -30.76 -20.44
C GLU A 729 12.53 -32.29 -20.34
N GLU A 730 13.48 -32.83 -19.55
CA GLU A 730 13.63 -34.28 -19.34
C GLU A 730 12.43 -34.91 -18.62
N TYR A 731 11.72 -34.11 -17.82
CA TYR A 731 10.58 -34.53 -17.00
C TYR A 731 9.23 -34.15 -17.57
N LEU A 732 9.15 -33.31 -18.60
CA LEU A 732 7.92 -32.99 -19.29
C LEU A 732 7.35 -34.19 -20.05
N ARG A 733 6.05 -34.50 -19.81
CA ARG A 733 5.32 -35.55 -20.50
C ARG A 733 4.02 -34.99 -21.08
N LYS A 734 3.51 -35.57 -22.16
CA LYS A 734 2.24 -35.11 -22.80
C LYS A 734 1.04 -35.03 -21.84
N SER A 735 1.03 -35.85 -20.80
CA SER A 735 -0.03 -35.86 -19.78
C SER A 735 0.16 -34.86 -18.63
N TYR A 736 1.31 -34.20 -18.57
CA TYR A 736 1.65 -33.24 -17.53
C TYR A 736 1.29 -31.82 -17.98
N ASN A 737 1.25 -30.88 -17.05
CA ASN A 737 1.06 -29.46 -17.30
C ASN A 737 2.39 -28.74 -17.13
N ASP A 738 2.86 -28.12 -18.20
CA ASP A 738 3.97 -27.19 -18.10
C ASP A 738 3.43 -25.85 -17.59
N VAL A 739 3.84 -25.44 -16.40
CA VAL A 739 3.40 -24.18 -15.81
C VAL A 739 3.97 -23.00 -16.58
N GLY A 740 5.23 -23.06 -17.03
CA GLY A 740 5.89 -22.14 -17.93
C GLY A 740 5.62 -20.66 -17.62
N GLU A 741 5.83 -19.82 -18.59
CA GLU A 741 5.65 -18.36 -18.48
C GLU A 741 4.20 -17.93 -18.19
N LYS A 742 3.21 -18.79 -18.49
CA LYS A 742 1.79 -18.44 -18.25
C LYS A 742 1.32 -18.65 -16.81
N GLY A 743 2.13 -19.30 -15.96
CA GLY A 743 1.84 -19.53 -14.54
C GLY A 743 0.56 -20.33 -14.26
N ALA A 744 -0.04 -20.93 -15.27
CA ALA A 744 -1.32 -21.62 -15.14
C ALA A 744 -1.17 -23.00 -14.50
N VAL A 745 -1.60 -23.13 -13.24
CA VAL A 745 -1.61 -24.38 -12.49
C VAL A 745 -2.85 -25.21 -12.82
N SER A 746 -2.65 -26.49 -13.18
CA SER A 746 -3.73 -27.43 -13.44
C SER A 746 -4.14 -28.18 -12.17
N ARG A 747 -5.43 -28.25 -11.87
CA ARG A 747 -5.96 -29.04 -10.73
C ARG A 747 -5.98 -30.54 -11.00
N SER A 748 -6.01 -30.95 -12.26
CA SER A 748 -6.17 -32.37 -12.66
C SER A 748 -4.87 -33.04 -13.09
N LYS A 749 -3.85 -32.27 -13.51
CA LYS A 749 -2.59 -32.79 -14.03
C LYS A 749 -1.45 -32.58 -13.03
N ILE A 750 -0.34 -33.29 -13.24
CA ILE A 750 0.92 -33.02 -12.56
C ILE A 750 1.53 -31.76 -13.19
N ASN A 751 1.77 -30.75 -12.38
CA ASN A 751 2.36 -29.48 -12.80
C ASN A 751 3.88 -29.60 -12.76
N VAL A 752 4.54 -29.40 -13.90
CA VAL A 752 6.01 -29.40 -14.00
C VAL A 752 6.48 -27.97 -14.08
N MET A 753 7.43 -27.61 -13.21
CA MET A 753 7.89 -26.25 -13.08
C MET A 753 9.33 -26.18 -12.55
N SER A 754 9.96 -25.05 -12.80
CA SER A 754 11.23 -24.71 -12.16
C SER A 754 11.01 -24.23 -10.72
N VAL A 755 12.11 -24.12 -9.96
CA VAL A 755 12.08 -23.54 -8.60
C VAL A 755 11.55 -22.11 -8.63
N TYR A 756 11.96 -21.31 -9.61
CA TYR A 756 11.48 -19.92 -9.78
C TYR A 756 9.98 -19.85 -10.03
N GLU A 757 9.47 -20.69 -10.92
CA GLU A 757 8.05 -20.76 -11.23
C GLU A 757 7.23 -21.28 -10.04
N SER A 758 7.83 -22.05 -9.13
CA SER A 758 7.18 -22.58 -7.93
C SER A 758 7.07 -21.58 -6.77
N LYS A 759 7.81 -20.46 -6.85
CA LYS A 759 7.87 -19.48 -5.76
C LYS A 759 6.50 -18.82 -5.53
N GLY A 760 6.03 -18.84 -4.28
CA GLY A 760 4.70 -18.35 -3.92
C GLY A 760 3.56 -19.35 -4.15
N LEU A 761 3.80 -20.51 -4.79
CA LEU A 761 2.81 -21.56 -5.00
C LEU A 761 2.91 -22.65 -3.92
N GLU A 762 1.80 -23.38 -3.70
CA GLU A 762 1.71 -24.47 -2.74
C GLU A 762 0.99 -25.67 -3.35
N PHE A 763 1.45 -26.85 -3.01
CA PHE A 763 0.93 -28.10 -3.56
C PHE A 763 0.73 -29.15 -2.48
N THR A 764 -0.33 -29.93 -2.60
CA THR A 764 -0.63 -31.01 -1.64
C THR A 764 0.47 -32.05 -1.64
N SER A 765 0.97 -32.44 -2.83
CA SER A 765 2.02 -33.42 -3.01
C SER A 765 3.06 -32.95 -4.01
N VAL A 766 4.32 -33.04 -3.66
CA VAL A 766 5.43 -32.56 -4.50
C VAL A 766 6.48 -33.66 -4.69
N VAL A 767 7.00 -33.73 -5.91
CA VAL A 767 8.25 -34.44 -6.23
C VAL A 767 9.30 -33.40 -6.56
N VAL A 768 10.45 -33.44 -5.91
CA VAL A 768 11.58 -32.56 -6.18
C VAL A 768 12.71 -33.38 -6.78
N VAL A 769 13.29 -32.86 -7.86
CA VAL A 769 14.51 -33.42 -8.49
C VAL A 769 15.69 -32.59 -8.01
N ASP A 770 16.55 -33.17 -7.18
CA ASP A 770 17.67 -32.46 -6.52
C ASP A 770 18.80 -32.08 -7.49
N LYS A 771 18.84 -32.74 -8.66
CA LYS A 771 19.89 -32.53 -9.66
C LYS A 771 19.99 -31.08 -10.13
N GLY A 772 21.13 -30.47 -9.90
CA GLY A 772 21.43 -29.11 -10.33
C GLY A 772 20.85 -28.01 -9.42
N LEU A 773 20.21 -28.35 -8.30
CA LEU A 773 19.65 -27.40 -7.36
C LEU A 773 20.65 -26.99 -6.27
N SER A 774 20.80 -25.71 -6.01
CA SER A 774 21.49 -25.17 -4.83
C SER A 774 20.70 -25.45 -3.54
N ASN A 775 21.30 -25.22 -2.37
CA ASN A 775 20.61 -25.41 -1.09
C ASN A 775 19.38 -24.48 -0.93
N SER A 776 19.47 -23.24 -1.37
CA SER A 776 18.34 -22.30 -1.35
C SER A 776 17.20 -22.74 -2.28
N GLU A 777 17.53 -23.25 -3.47
CA GLU A 777 16.56 -23.80 -4.40
C GLU A 777 15.90 -25.08 -3.85
N LYS A 778 16.67 -25.99 -3.22
CA LYS A 778 16.13 -27.17 -2.53
C LYS A 778 15.21 -26.76 -1.39
N TYR A 779 15.58 -25.75 -0.62
CA TYR A 779 14.75 -25.25 0.47
C TYR A 779 13.39 -24.73 -0.04
N ILE A 780 13.39 -23.93 -1.08
CA ILE A 780 12.16 -23.45 -1.70
C ILE A 780 11.34 -24.65 -2.21
N ALA A 781 11.93 -25.52 -3.01
CA ALA A 781 11.22 -26.63 -3.65
C ALA A 781 10.58 -27.59 -2.63
N TYR A 782 11.33 -27.97 -1.59
CA TYR A 782 10.83 -28.88 -0.55
C TYR A 782 9.67 -28.28 0.25
N THR A 783 9.75 -26.99 0.57
CA THR A 783 8.73 -26.30 1.37
C THR A 783 7.48 -25.94 0.58
N ARG A 784 7.43 -26.21 -0.73
CA ARG A 784 6.20 -26.14 -1.53
C ARG A 784 5.23 -27.28 -1.24
N ALA A 785 5.72 -28.38 -0.66
CA ALA A 785 4.89 -29.53 -0.31
C ALA A 785 4.13 -29.30 1.01
N LEU A 786 2.82 -29.24 0.98
CA LEU A 786 2.00 -29.09 2.19
C LEU A 786 1.99 -30.41 2.99
N ASN A 787 1.64 -31.52 2.32
CA ASN A 787 1.35 -32.80 3.00
C ASN A 787 2.40 -33.87 2.69
N GLU A 788 2.84 -33.96 1.45
CA GLU A 788 3.66 -35.07 1.01
C GLU A 788 4.79 -34.63 0.10
N LEU A 789 5.99 -35.09 0.43
CA LEU A 789 7.19 -34.80 -0.32
C LEU A 789 7.87 -36.10 -0.76
N ALA A 790 8.27 -36.18 -2.03
CA ALA A 790 9.20 -37.18 -2.51
C ALA A 790 10.41 -36.48 -3.18
N VAL A 791 11.59 -37.06 -3.03
CA VAL A 791 12.84 -36.49 -3.54
C VAL A 791 13.50 -37.52 -4.46
N ILE A 792 13.92 -37.03 -5.62
CA ILE A 792 14.79 -37.76 -6.54
C ILE A 792 16.21 -37.23 -6.27
N GLU A 793 17.00 -37.99 -5.49
CA GLU A 793 18.40 -37.65 -5.24
C GLU A 793 19.25 -38.08 -6.43
N ASP A 794 20.37 -37.38 -6.70
CA ASP A 794 21.35 -37.71 -7.76
C ASP A 794 22.00 -39.06 -7.54
#